data_728d9676b5fe9422c92313ae0f75d995
#
_entry.id   728d9676b5fe9422c92313ae0f75d995
#
_cell.length_a   1.000
_cell.length_b   1.000
_cell.length_c   1.000
_cell.angle_alpha   90.00
_cell.angle_beta   90.00
_cell.angle_gamma   90.00
#
_symmetry.space_group_name_H-M   'P 1'
#
loop_
_entity.id
_entity.type
_entity.pdbx_description
1 polymer ?
#
loop_
_entity_poly.entity_id
_entity_poly.type
_entity_poly.pdbx_seq_one_letter_code
_entity_poly.pdbx_strand_id
1 'polypeptide(L)'
;MLPGSVPRLLRRPLGWDLAPVEGLRLVRADAHPVALFGTWADGTDVISSEPVLVASPPCSLGQVLDSPVLPGTTGGGGGAGRPRELGAGAAEPALPGFGGGWIGYLGFGHSREVMPVPPAPGGPRQLPTWWFGYYDHVLCRDRSTGTWSFEALWTAGREEALERRFEELSRRARAPVPRARGYRCGDFLLAPSAAEHKAAVGRAVDYIWRGDIFQANICLRLEASFDGDPLDAFCQAAGVLRPPYAAFIRVPGGAVASLSPELFLRRTGRAVVTRPIKGTHRRSAHRLVAARQRAGLERSAKDRAENVMIVDLMRNDLSRVCAAGSVRVPRLLAAEAHPGLWHLVSEVRGTLRPSAYDGDLIRACFPPGSVTGAPKVRAVEIIHELEATPREIYTGAVGYRSPVAGLELNVAIRTFEFGEGRVWLGSGGGIVADSAPGGEYAECLLKAGPLVRAIGGHVGSRPATPAAHAGADGGRTSGYLRPRPAAGVFTSLLVTSGQTRSLAGHVARLEASARQLFGKGLPPALHDNLAATLSQNPTGRLRITVQPAGGPLRALAEVVPLDQPPARVSLRPAVIEGGLGAHKWADRRLLADLSSSMALRPGEQLLIEDADGDVLETDRANIFAVIGGVLHTPPADGRLLPGVARAGVLRAARLAGLRVSVTPIGRARLLAASEVFVTNAVHGARPVASLAGSPAAWPAGPVAAQMAAALTRQPLSRPDPAAARRRARTPPAARPRRRPGRARPVTVLIDNYDSFTHNLAHMLIARGCAVEVVRNDEVTAEQVTSSGLAGLVISPGPCTPADAGISVEVVRACAGQVPVLGICLGHQAIAAAFGARIVPAPRPLHGQTSPITHDGRGFLAGLPQPFQATRYHSLIVDRQTLPPFLTVTATAGGQIPMGLRHATQPIEGVQFHPESILTTRGQTIIRNFAQAIRRRTLAAPGLFMTSGRGFPGPGPWASAGAGTQTWRRSRPAMPSVG
;
A
#
# COMPACT_ATOMS: atom_id res chain seq x y z
N MET A 1 -21.08 -15.34 -29.76
CA MET A 1 -20.40 -16.50 -29.09
C MET A 1 -21.11 -16.76 -27.77
N LEU A 2 -21.40 -18.00 -27.45
CA LEU A 2 -22.10 -18.42 -26.23
C LEU A 2 -21.25 -18.05 -25.00
N PRO A 3 -21.77 -17.38 -23.98
CA PRO A 3 -21.03 -17.07 -22.77
C PRO A 3 -20.92 -18.34 -21.92
N GLY A 4 -19.69 -18.84 -21.71
CA GLY A 4 -19.44 -19.88 -20.71
C GLY A 4 -18.51 -21.04 -21.10
N SER A 5 -17.76 -21.02 -22.19
CA SER A 5 -16.78 -22.08 -22.45
C SER A 5 -15.52 -21.88 -21.60
N VAL A 6 -15.27 -22.78 -20.65
CA VAL A 6 -13.99 -22.89 -19.94
C VAL A 6 -12.89 -23.14 -21.00
N PRO A 7 -11.76 -22.40 -20.98
CA PRO A 7 -10.68 -22.65 -21.93
C PRO A 7 -10.16 -24.08 -21.78
N ARG A 8 -10.04 -24.76 -22.88
CA ARG A 8 -9.51 -26.13 -22.94
C ARG A 8 -7.98 -26.07 -22.97
N LEU A 9 -7.33 -26.78 -22.07
CA LEU A 9 -5.88 -26.94 -22.12
C LEU A 9 -5.50 -27.89 -23.26
N LEU A 10 -4.72 -27.40 -24.21
CA LEU A 10 -4.05 -28.22 -25.22
C LEU A 10 -2.61 -28.45 -24.75
N ARG A 11 -2.14 -29.69 -24.77
CA ARG A 11 -0.75 -30.06 -24.51
C ARG A 11 -0.23 -30.94 -25.65
N ARG A 12 0.93 -30.57 -26.25
CA ARG A 12 1.63 -31.36 -27.27
C ARG A 12 3.08 -31.58 -26.81
N PRO A 13 3.56 -32.81 -26.76
CA PRO A 13 4.96 -33.05 -26.43
C PRO A 13 5.86 -32.52 -27.57
N LEU A 14 7.00 -32.00 -27.19
CA LEU A 14 8.07 -31.53 -28.06
C LEU A 14 9.28 -32.47 -27.84
N GLY A 15 9.76 -33.07 -28.89
CA GLY A 15 10.94 -33.95 -28.86
C GLY A 15 12.26 -33.14 -28.80
N TRP A 16 12.33 -32.10 -27.91
CA TRP A 16 13.48 -31.22 -27.83
C TRP A 16 14.48 -31.71 -26.80
N ASP A 17 15.77 -31.65 -27.14
CA ASP A 17 16.88 -31.80 -26.21
C ASP A 17 17.58 -30.43 -26.03
N LEU A 18 16.85 -29.46 -25.46
CA LEU A 18 17.33 -28.11 -25.28
C LEU A 18 17.41 -27.76 -23.77
N ALA A 19 18.47 -27.04 -23.43
CA ALA A 19 18.54 -26.40 -22.13
C ALA A 19 17.50 -25.23 -22.04
N PRO A 20 17.00 -24.88 -20.85
CA PRO A 20 16.00 -23.78 -20.72
C PRO A 20 16.45 -22.45 -21.33
N VAL A 21 17.74 -22.11 -21.19
CA VAL A 21 18.32 -20.89 -21.78
C VAL A 21 18.34 -20.93 -23.32
N GLU A 22 18.48 -22.11 -23.92
CA GLU A 22 18.40 -22.30 -25.36
C GLU A 22 16.98 -22.12 -25.87
N GLY A 23 16.00 -22.70 -25.14
CA GLY A 23 14.58 -22.49 -25.42
C GLY A 23 14.19 -21.00 -25.39
N LEU A 24 14.72 -20.22 -24.43
CA LEU A 24 14.48 -18.78 -24.36
C LEU A 24 15.10 -18.04 -25.57
N ARG A 25 16.27 -18.48 -26.03
CA ARG A 25 16.92 -17.88 -27.21
C ARG A 25 16.14 -18.09 -28.51
N LEU A 26 15.34 -19.16 -28.63
CA LEU A 26 14.47 -19.39 -29.81
C LEU A 26 13.45 -18.27 -30.00
N VAL A 27 13.00 -17.64 -28.91
CA VAL A 27 11.97 -16.59 -28.92
C VAL A 27 12.52 -15.18 -28.68
N ARG A 28 13.86 -15.01 -28.68
CA ARG A 28 14.50 -13.72 -28.36
C ARG A 28 14.11 -12.56 -29.27
N ALA A 29 13.79 -12.84 -30.55
CA ALA A 29 13.43 -11.83 -31.53
C ALA A 29 11.92 -11.52 -31.54
N ASP A 30 11.13 -12.30 -30.84
CA ASP A 30 9.68 -12.13 -30.76
C ASP A 30 9.32 -10.92 -29.89
N ALA A 31 8.07 -10.49 -29.97
CA ALA A 31 7.55 -9.45 -29.09
C ALA A 31 7.45 -9.97 -27.64
N HIS A 32 7.97 -9.19 -26.71
CA HIS A 32 7.86 -9.41 -25.26
C HIS A 32 8.16 -10.86 -24.81
N PRO A 33 9.36 -11.43 -25.09
CA PRO A 33 9.71 -12.74 -24.59
C PRO A 33 9.78 -12.74 -23.07
N VAL A 34 9.27 -13.83 -22.46
CA VAL A 34 9.28 -14.08 -21.02
C VAL A 34 9.81 -15.45 -20.70
N ALA A 35 10.43 -15.59 -19.54
CA ALA A 35 10.86 -16.88 -18.99
C ALA A 35 10.67 -16.93 -17.48
N LEU A 36 10.29 -18.10 -16.97
CA LEU A 36 10.20 -18.43 -15.56
C LEU A 36 10.98 -19.74 -15.36
N PHE A 37 12.14 -19.71 -14.69
CA PHE A 37 12.99 -20.86 -14.45
C PHE A 37 13.10 -21.16 -12.96
N GLY A 38 13.10 -22.42 -12.60
CA GLY A 38 13.29 -22.83 -11.22
C GLY A 38 12.13 -23.62 -10.63
N THR A 39 11.59 -23.18 -9.49
CA THR A 39 10.54 -23.89 -8.78
C THR A 39 9.12 -23.41 -9.10
N TRP A 40 8.98 -22.59 -10.13
CA TRP A 40 7.69 -22.12 -10.61
C TRP A 40 6.77 -23.28 -11.00
N ALA A 41 5.46 -23.11 -10.79
CA ALA A 41 4.44 -24.08 -11.19
C ALA A 41 4.86 -25.53 -10.87
N ASP A 42 5.27 -25.76 -9.61
CA ASP A 42 5.72 -27.06 -9.08
C ASP A 42 6.93 -27.69 -9.81
N GLY A 43 7.84 -26.83 -10.31
CA GLY A 43 9.10 -27.26 -10.93
C GLY A 43 9.07 -27.33 -12.44
N THR A 44 8.26 -26.50 -13.08
CA THR A 44 8.18 -26.33 -14.53
C THR A 44 8.93 -25.08 -14.96
N ASP A 45 9.88 -25.19 -15.88
CA ASP A 45 10.44 -24.05 -16.59
C ASP A 45 9.43 -23.62 -17.66
N VAL A 46 9.10 -22.33 -17.74
CA VAL A 46 8.08 -21.76 -18.63
C VAL A 46 8.72 -20.68 -19.50
N ILE A 47 8.46 -20.73 -20.80
CA ILE A 47 8.89 -19.71 -21.76
C ILE A 47 7.69 -19.33 -22.63
N SER A 48 7.55 -18.04 -22.96
CA SER A 48 6.60 -17.57 -23.95
C SER A 48 7.05 -16.27 -24.60
N SER A 49 6.30 -15.86 -25.62
CA SER A 49 6.47 -14.59 -26.34
C SER A 49 5.19 -14.25 -27.08
N GLU A 50 5.13 -13.07 -27.69
CA GLU A 50 3.97 -12.60 -28.47
C GLU A 50 2.66 -12.64 -27.67
N PRO A 51 2.54 -11.87 -26.58
CA PRO A 51 1.32 -11.83 -25.80
C PRO A 51 0.14 -11.33 -26.62
N VAL A 52 -1.02 -11.97 -26.46
CA VAL A 52 -2.27 -11.59 -27.15
C VAL A 52 -2.78 -10.25 -26.66
N LEU A 53 -2.49 -9.93 -25.38
CA LEU A 53 -2.80 -8.65 -24.74
C LEU A 53 -1.64 -8.20 -23.86
N VAL A 54 -1.51 -6.88 -23.75
CA VAL A 54 -0.61 -6.24 -22.80
C VAL A 54 -1.40 -5.28 -21.92
N ALA A 55 -1.16 -5.30 -20.63
CA ALA A 55 -1.75 -4.41 -19.67
C ALA A 55 -0.67 -3.72 -18.82
N SER A 56 -0.79 -2.42 -18.68
CA SER A 56 0.07 -1.55 -17.87
C SER A 56 -0.71 -0.27 -17.49
N PRO A 57 -0.22 0.60 -16.62
CA PRO A 57 -0.88 1.89 -16.39
C PRO A 57 -1.15 2.63 -17.72
N PRO A 58 -2.33 3.28 -17.87
CA PRO A 58 -3.33 3.61 -16.87
C PRO A 58 -4.45 2.57 -16.65
N CYS A 59 -4.32 1.35 -17.13
CA CYS A 59 -5.29 0.30 -16.86
C CYS A 59 -5.37 0.00 -15.34
N SER A 60 -6.53 -0.47 -14.88
CA SER A 60 -6.65 -0.93 -13.49
C SER A 60 -6.08 -2.35 -13.35
N LEU A 61 -5.16 -2.55 -12.43
CA LEU A 61 -4.62 -3.87 -12.12
C LEU A 61 -5.72 -4.87 -11.68
N GLY A 62 -6.76 -4.40 -10.96
CA GLY A 62 -7.91 -5.22 -10.59
C GLY A 62 -8.63 -5.82 -11.79
N GLN A 63 -8.73 -5.09 -12.90
CA GLN A 63 -9.31 -5.62 -14.14
C GLN A 63 -8.47 -6.76 -14.74
N VAL A 64 -7.15 -6.71 -14.56
CA VAL A 64 -6.22 -7.77 -15.01
C VAL A 64 -6.32 -9.00 -14.11
N LEU A 65 -6.37 -8.81 -12.79
CA LEU A 65 -6.28 -9.90 -11.82
C LEU A 65 -7.63 -10.54 -11.48
N ASP A 66 -8.73 -9.78 -11.53
CA ASP A 66 -10.06 -10.26 -11.15
C ASP A 66 -10.95 -10.60 -12.36
N SER A 67 -10.50 -10.27 -13.59
CA SER A 67 -11.24 -10.62 -14.81
C SER A 67 -11.30 -12.14 -15.00
N PRO A 68 -12.49 -12.71 -15.26
CA PRO A 68 -12.56 -14.07 -15.81
C PRO A 68 -11.90 -14.03 -17.18
N VAL A 69 -10.77 -14.70 -17.27
CA VAL A 69 -9.79 -14.59 -18.31
C VAL A 69 -10.34 -15.05 -19.67
N LEU A 70 -10.77 -14.13 -20.51
CA LEU A 70 -10.68 -14.26 -21.96
C LEU A 70 -10.72 -12.87 -22.62
N PRO A 71 -9.67 -12.46 -23.36
CA PRO A 71 -9.74 -11.32 -24.26
C PRO A 71 -10.55 -11.71 -25.51
N GLY A 72 -11.67 -11.08 -25.72
CA GLY A 72 -12.47 -11.30 -26.93
C GLY A 72 -13.94 -10.91 -26.88
N THR A 73 -14.44 -10.37 -25.75
CA THR A 73 -15.82 -9.88 -25.67
C THR A 73 -15.88 -8.39 -25.33
N THR A 74 -15.31 -7.54 -26.18
CA THR A 74 -15.69 -6.13 -26.24
C THR A 74 -16.79 -6.01 -27.29
N GLY A 75 -18.00 -6.33 -26.89
CA GLY A 75 -19.24 -6.11 -27.62
C GLY A 75 -20.27 -5.56 -26.68
N GLY A 76 -20.46 -4.25 -26.71
CA GLY A 76 -21.61 -3.44 -26.38
C GLY A 76 -22.53 -3.82 -25.22
N GLY A 77 -22.71 -2.89 -24.28
CA GLY A 77 -23.96 -2.75 -23.53
C GLY A 77 -23.86 -3.06 -22.04
N GLY A 78 -23.84 -2.02 -21.25
CA GLY A 78 -24.37 -1.72 -19.96
C GLY A 78 -24.78 -2.84 -19.00
N GLY A 79 -24.18 -2.82 -17.82
CA GLY A 79 -24.68 -3.53 -16.66
C GLY A 79 -23.54 -4.13 -15.84
N ALA A 80 -23.16 -3.48 -14.76
CA ALA A 80 -22.28 -4.05 -13.75
C ALA A 80 -23.01 -5.20 -13.01
N GLY A 81 -23.14 -6.35 -13.67
CA GLY A 81 -23.59 -7.60 -13.08
C GLY A 81 -22.40 -8.36 -12.52
N ARG A 82 -22.41 -8.65 -11.22
CA ARG A 82 -21.50 -9.60 -10.57
C ARG A 82 -21.42 -10.89 -11.39
N PRO A 83 -20.21 -11.49 -11.57
CA PRO A 83 -20.11 -12.83 -12.17
C PRO A 83 -20.95 -13.81 -11.37
N ARG A 84 -21.80 -14.56 -12.04
CA ARG A 84 -22.56 -15.68 -11.45
C ARG A 84 -21.57 -16.70 -10.92
N GLU A 85 -21.82 -17.18 -9.71
CA GLU A 85 -21.15 -18.32 -9.11
C GLU A 85 -21.16 -19.50 -10.10
N LEU A 86 -19.97 -19.96 -10.47
CA LEU A 86 -19.81 -21.29 -11.01
C LEU A 86 -20.19 -22.24 -9.88
N GLY A 87 -21.25 -23.00 -10.09
CA GLY A 87 -21.83 -23.91 -9.10
C GLY A 87 -20.75 -24.76 -8.43
N ALA A 88 -20.93 -25.00 -7.14
CA ALA A 88 -20.15 -25.93 -6.35
C ALA A 88 -20.38 -27.38 -6.85
N GLY A 89 -19.93 -27.65 -8.07
CA GLY A 89 -19.71 -29.00 -8.60
C GLY A 89 -18.36 -29.49 -8.07
N ALA A 90 -18.27 -30.74 -7.70
CA ALA A 90 -17.09 -31.40 -7.19
C ALA A 90 -15.83 -30.94 -7.90
N ALA A 91 -14.79 -30.58 -7.13
CA ALA A 91 -13.50 -30.13 -7.65
C ALA A 91 -12.96 -31.19 -8.62
N GLU A 92 -13.06 -30.93 -9.93
CA GLU A 92 -12.28 -31.70 -10.89
C GLU A 92 -10.80 -31.53 -10.52
N PRO A 93 -10.00 -32.61 -10.53
CA PRO A 93 -8.57 -32.51 -10.27
C PRO A 93 -7.98 -31.50 -11.24
N ALA A 94 -7.26 -30.51 -10.72
CA ALA A 94 -6.58 -29.50 -11.51
C ALA A 94 -5.76 -30.23 -12.59
N LEU A 95 -5.98 -29.90 -13.85
CA LEU A 95 -5.21 -30.49 -14.96
C LEU A 95 -3.74 -30.16 -14.75
N PRO A 96 -2.82 -31.13 -14.71
CA PRO A 96 -1.41 -30.84 -14.56
C PRO A 96 -0.91 -30.05 -15.77
N GLY A 97 -0.38 -28.85 -15.56
CA GLY A 97 0.15 -27.99 -16.61
C GLY A 97 0.10 -26.52 -16.24
N PHE A 98 0.67 -25.69 -17.09
CA PHE A 98 0.67 -24.23 -16.98
C PHE A 98 -0.37 -23.56 -17.89
N GLY A 99 -0.41 -23.96 -19.14
CA GLY A 99 -1.38 -23.58 -20.17
C GLY A 99 -1.22 -22.19 -20.74
N GLY A 100 -0.72 -21.22 -19.98
CA GLY A 100 -0.66 -19.80 -20.33
C GLY A 100 -1.30 -18.92 -19.25
N GLY A 101 -1.50 -17.64 -19.57
CA GLY A 101 -2.09 -16.64 -18.68
C GLY A 101 -1.30 -15.34 -18.65
N TRP A 102 -1.53 -14.54 -17.62
CA TRP A 102 -0.82 -13.30 -17.37
C TRP A 102 0.56 -13.58 -16.77
N ILE A 103 1.63 -13.07 -17.39
CA ILE A 103 3.00 -13.09 -16.85
C ILE A 103 3.51 -11.66 -16.80
N GLY A 104 4.08 -11.23 -15.66
CA GLY A 104 4.48 -9.85 -15.50
C GLY A 104 5.07 -9.52 -14.15
N TYR A 105 5.02 -8.24 -13.79
CA TYR A 105 5.54 -7.74 -12.53
C TYR A 105 4.69 -6.60 -11.95
N LEU A 106 4.83 -6.42 -10.64
CA LEU A 106 4.32 -5.30 -9.84
C LEU A 106 5.53 -4.59 -9.21
N GLY A 107 5.79 -3.35 -9.58
CA GLY A 107 6.83 -2.55 -8.94
C GLY A 107 6.39 -2.04 -7.56
N PHE A 108 7.37 -1.71 -6.70
CA PHE A 108 7.11 -1.21 -5.35
C PHE A 108 6.24 0.05 -5.34
N GLY A 109 6.36 0.91 -6.38
CA GLY A 109 5.55 2.13 -6.53
C GLY A 109 4.04 1.88 -6.56
N HIS A 110 3.58 0.65 -6.89
CA HIS A 110 2.17 0.25 -6.80
C HIS A 110 1.63 0.23 -5.34
N SER A 111 2.50 0.26 -4.33
CA SER A 111 2.10 0.37 -2.90
C SER A 111 1.14 1.53 -2.65
N ARG A 112 1.25 2.64 -3.38
CA ARG A 112 0.37 3.82 -3.27
C ARG A 112 -1.07 3.58 -3.72
N GLU A 113 -1.30 2.59 -4.57
CA GLU A 113 -2.65 2.21 -5.01
C GLU A 113 -3.36 1.31 -3.98
N VAL A 114 -2.59 0.65 -3.12
CA VAL A 114 -3.11 -0.31 -2.12
C VAL A 114 -3.08 0.20 -0.68
N MET A 115 -2.34 1.30 -0.41
CA MET A 115 -2.26 1.88 0.94
C MET A 115 -2.07 3.42 0.89
N PRO A 116 -2.54 4.16 1.91
CA PRO A 116 -2.45 5.61 1.97
C PRO A 116 -1.05 6.06 2.40
N VAL A 117 -0.07 5.99 1.51
CA VAL A 117 1.31 6.40 1.78
C VAL A 117 1.73 7.58 0.89
N PRO A 118 2.67 8.43 1.34
CA PRO A 118 3.22 9.52 0.55
C PRO A 118 3.84 9.03 -0.76
N PRO A 119 4.07 9.93 -1.74
CA PRO A 119 4.86 9.58 -2.92
C PRO A 119 6.26 9.10 -2.54
N ALA A 120 6.74 8.10 -3.27
CA ALA A 120 8.14 7.70 -3.22
C ALA A 120 9.04 8.86 -3.69
N PRO A 121 10.34 8.86 -3.33
CA PRO A 121 11.31 9.79 -3.89
C PRO A 121 11.21 9.88 -5.41
N GLY A 122 11.41 11.09 -5.97
CA GLY A 122 11.40 11.31 -7.41
C GLY A 122 12.61 10.68 -8.08
N GLY A 123 12.45 10.31 -9.36
CA GLY A 123 13.50 9.80 -10.23
C GLY A 123 12.94 9.50 -11.61
N PRO A 124 13.78 9.48 -12.65
CA PRO A 124 13.32 9.09 -13.98
C PRO A 124 12.84 7.65 -13.96
N ARG A 125 11.55 7.45 -14.27
CA ARG A 125 10.98 6.11 -14.43
C ARG A 125 11.37 5.57 -15.79
N GLN A 126 12.10 4.48 -15.79
CA GLN A 126 12.53 3.82 -17.01
C GLN A 126 11.51 2.79 -17.51
N LEU A 127 10.82 2.14 -16.58
CA LEU A 127 9.85 1.08 -16.86
C LEU A 127 8.48 1.40 -16.22
N PRO A 128 7.37 0.85 -16.74
CA PRO A 128 6.06 0.99 -16.12
C PRO A 128 6.06 0.51 -14.66
N THR A 129 5.26 1.14 -13.78
CA THR A 129 5.15 0.72 -12.36
C THR A 129 4.62 -0.70 -12.20
N TRP A 130 3.91 -1.22 -13.17
CA TRP A 130 3.54 -2.62 -13.32
C TRP A 130 3.30 -2.93 -14.80
N TRP A 131 3.50 -4.19 -15.18
CA TRP A 131 3.28 -4.66 -16.54
C TRP A 131 2.93 -6.14 -16.54
N PHE A 132 1.91 -6.54 -17.34
CA PHE A 132 1.54 -7.92 -17.58
C PHE A 132 1.22 -8.16 -19.06
N GLY A 133 1.79 -9.22 -19.62
CA GLY A 133 1.41 -9.78 -20.92
C GLY A 133 0.51 -11.00 -20.71
N TYR A 134 -0.58 -11.12 -21.47
CA TYR A 134 -1.39 -12.34 -21.54
C TYR A 134 -0.92 -13.23 -22.67
N TYR A 135 -0.42 -14.40 -22.31
CA TYR A 135 0.11 -15.40 -23.23
C TYR A 135 -0.87 -16.58 -23.29
N ASP A 136 -1.41 -16.85 -24.48
CA ASP A 136 -2.33 -17.96 -24.71
C ASP A 136 -1.62 -19.29 -25.01
N HIS A 137 -0.29 -19.27 -25.10
CA HIS A 137 0.57 -20.44 -25.29
C HIS A 137 1.88 -20.28 -24.52
N VAL A 138 2.48 -21.39 -24.15
CA VAL A 138 3.77 -21.46 -23.47
C VAL A 138 4.54 -22.72 -23.89
N LEU A 139 5.85 -22.64 -23.79
CA LEU A 139 6.77 -23.76 -23.82
C LEU A 139 7.08 -24.17 -22.39
N CYS A 140 6.69 -25.35 -22.00
CA CYS A 140 6.89 -25.91 -20.67
C CYS A 140 7.94 -27.01 -20.68
N ARG A 141 8.88 -26.96 -19.74
CA ARG A 141 9.86 -28.03 -19.48
C ARG A 141 9.70 -28.57 -18.08
N ASP A 142 9.36 -29.83 -17.98
CA ASP A 142 9.36 -30.53 -16.71
C ASP A 142 10.83 -30.76 -16.26
N ARG A 143 11.19 -30.20 -15.10
CA ARG A 143 12.57 -30.28 -14.60
C ARG A 143 12.95 -31.67 -14.09
N SER A 144 11.99 -32.50 -13.72
CA SER A 144 12.23 -33.84 -13.21
C SER A 144 12.54 -34.85 -14.33
N THR A 145 11.87 -34.69 -15.49
CA THR A 145 12.01 -35.56 -16.65
C THR A 145 12.86 -34.94 -17.77
N GLY A 146 13.02 -33.61 -17.77
CA GLY A 146 13.66 -32.87 -18.87
C GLY A 146 12.79 -32.71 -20.12
N THR A 147 11.56 -33.21 -20.12
CA THR A 147 10.70 -33.21 -21.32
C THR A 147 10.08 -31.86 -21.55
N TRP A 148 10.02 -31.49 -22.84
CA TRP A 148 9.37 -30.26 -23.30
C TRP A 148 7.97 -30.52 -23.81
N SER A 149 7.06 -29.57 -23.58
CA SER A 149 5.73 -29.54 -24.15
C SER A 149 5.34 -28.12 -24.60
N PHE A 150 4.59 -28.04 -25.67
CA PHE A 150 3.82 -26.86 -26.04
C PHE A 150 2.46 -26.96 -25.35
N GLU A 151 2.14 -25.98 -24.54
CA GLU A 151 0.82 -25.88 -23.87
C GLU A 151 0.12 -24.62 -24.34
N ALA A 152 -1.20 -24.69 -24.56
CA ALA A 152 -1.99 -23.56 -24.98
C ALA A 152 -3.38 -23.56 -24.35
N LEU A 153 -3.89 -22.36 -24.09
CA LEU A 153 -5.27 -22.09 -23.68
C LEU A 153 -6.13 -21.97 -24.93
N TRP A 154 -6.77 -23.10 -25.30
CA TRP A 154 -7.56 -23.17 -26.50
C TRP A 154 -8.86 -22.38 -26.34
N THR A 155 -9.08 -21.41 -27.22
CA THR A 155 -10.32 -20.62 -27.30
C THR A 155 -10.79 -20.56 -28.76
N ALA A 156 -12.11 -20.58 -28.97
CA ALA A 156 -12.69 -20.49 -30.29
C ALA A 156 -12.18 -19.25 -31.06
N GLY A 157 -11.68 -19.43 -32.26
CA GLY A 157 -11.13 -18.41 -33.17
C GLY A 157 -9.62 -18.15 -32.96
N ARG A 158 -8.93 -18.92 -32.11
CA ARG A 158 -7.47 -18.88 -31.98
C ARG A 158 -6.77 -20.13 -32.48
N GLU A 159 -7.53 -21.13 -32.91
CA GLU A 159 -7.05 -22.46 -33.30
C GLU A 159 -5.93 -22.38 -34.31
N GLU A 160 -6.20 -21.75 -35.48
CA GLU A 160 -5.21 -21.62 -36.53
C GLU A 160 -3.97 -20.82 -36.11
N ALA A 161 -4.12 -19.80 -35.30
CA ALA A 161 -2.99 -19.02 -34.80
C ALA A 161 -2.10 -19.84 -33.89
N LEU A 162 -2.68 -20.65 -33.02
CA LEU A 162 -1.96 -21.54 -32.12
C LEU A 162 -1.27 -22.68 -32.88
N GLU A 163 -1.92 -23.21 -33.92
CA GLU A 163 -1.34 -24.23 -34.77
C GLU A 163 -0.12 -23.68 -35.54
N ARG A 164 -0.28 -22.53 -36.20
CA ARG A 164 0.85 -21.84 -36.88
C ARG A 164 1.98 -21.55 -35.91
N ARG A 165 1.68 -21.16 -34.69
CA ARG A 165 2.70 -20.87 -33.68
C ARG A 165 3.44 -22.13 -33.23
N PHE A 166 2.73 -23.23 -33.03
CA PHE A 166 3.34 -24.54 -32.74
C PHE A 166 4.30 -24.98 -33.83
N GLU A 167 3.87 -24.90 -35.10
CA GLU A 167 4.69 -25.28 -36.25
C GLU A 167 5.93 -24.38 -36.38
N GLU A 168 5.77 -23.08 -36.19
CA GLU A 168 6.86 -22.12 -36.21
C GLU A 168 7.93 -22.43 -35.17
N LEU A 169 7.53 -22.59 -33.92
CA LEU A 169 8.44 -22.90 -32.82
C LEU A 169 9.11 -24.26 -33.02
N SER A 170 8.35 -25.25 -33.49
CA SER A 170 8.90 -26.57 -33.83
C SER A 170 9.94 -26.52 -34.92
N ARG A 171 9.74 -25.69 -35.97
CA ARG A 171 10.70 -25.46 -37.02
C ARG A 171 11.95 -24.73 -36.55
N ARG A 172 11.77 -23.67 -35.69
CA ARG A 172 12.89 -22.92 -35.11
C ARG A 172 13.81 -23.81 -34.25
N ALA A 173 13.24 -24.75 -33.49
CA ALA A 173 14.00 -25.67 -32.65
C ALA A 173 14.79 -26.75 -33.44
N ARG A 174 14.42 -27.03 -34.69
CA ARG A 174 15.21 -27.90 -35.60
C ARG A 174 16.40 -27.18 -36.23
N ALA A 175 16.38 -25.84 -36.25
CA ALA A 175 17.50 -25.03 -36.72
C ALA A 175 18.55 -24.86 -35.59
N PRO A 176 19.79 -24.49 -35.94
CA PRO A 176 20.79 -24.17 -34.90
C PRO A 176 20.28 -23.09 -33.96
N VAL A 177 20.37 -23.35 -32.63
CA VAL A 177 19.94 -22.39 -31.61
C VAL A 177 20.74 -21.09 -31.75
N PRO A 178 20.06 -19.92 -31.72
CA PRO A 178 20.76 -18.64 -31.80
C PRO A 178 21.81 -18.49 -30.71
N ARG A 179 23.02 -18.14 -31.09
CA ARG A 179 24.12 -17.91 -30.14
C ARG A 179 23.86 -16.67 -29.29
N ALA A 180 24.50 -16.59 -28.15
CA ALA A 180 24.55 -15.36 -27.37
C ALA A 180 25.12 -14.22 -28.23
N ARG A 181 24.48 -13.04 -28.20
CA ARG A 181 24.96 -11.84 -28.91
C ARG A 181 26.06 -11.14 -28.12
N GLY A 182 26.18 -11.49 -26.84
CA GLY A 182 27.09 -10.82 -25.90
C GLY A 182 26.53 -9.50 -25.39
N TYR A 183 27.17 -8.99 -24.37
CA TYR A 183 26.86 -7.69 -23.78
C TYR A 183 28.09 -7.15 -23.05
N ARG A 184 28.07 -5.84 -22.73
CA ARG A 184 29.08 -5.18 -21.90
C ARG A 184 28.38 -4.54 -20.72
N CYS A 185 28.92 -4.72 -19.53
CA CYS A 185 28.45 -4.12 -18.31
C CYS A 185 29.58 -3.28 -17.71
N GLY A 186 29.31 -2.02 -17.42
CA GLY A 186 30.23 -1.12 -16.75
C GLY A 186 30.31 -1.37 -15.25
N ASP A 187 31.10 -0.51 -14.57
CA ASP A 187 31.19 -0.55 -13.12
C ASP A 187 29.93 0.03 -12.48
N PHE A 188 29.44 -0.65 -11.46
CA PHE A 188 28.28 -0.24 -10.69
C PHE A 188 28.64 0.86 -9.70
N LEU A 189 27.99 2.00 -9.83
CA LEU A 189 28.06 3.11 -8.90
C LEU A 189 26.87 3.08 -7.92
N LEU A 190 27.11 3.48 -6.69
CA LEU A 190 26.10 3.50 -5.64
C LEU A 190 25.33 4.82 -5.62
N ALA A 191 24.02 4.72 -5.42
CA ALA A 191 23.13 5.85 -5.14
C ALA A 191 22.08 5.40 -4.08
N PRO A 192 22.01 6.00 -2.90
CA PRO A 192 22.83 7.13 -2.41
C PRO A 192 24.28 6.74 -2.08
N SER A 193 25.07 7.71 -1.68
CA SER A 193 26.44 7.48 -1.17
C SER A 193 26.41 6.65 0.12
N ALA A 194 27.57 6.06 0.48
CA ALA A 194 27.72 5.32 1.73
C ALA A 194 27.35 6.14 2.98
N ALA A 195 27.68 7.44 2.99
CA ALA A 195 27.37 8.33 4.10
C ALA A 195 25.87 8.58 4.24
N GLU A 196 25.19 8.86 3.13
CA GLU A 196 23.74 9.09 3.10
C GLU A 196 22.95 7.83 3.49
N HIS A 197 23.34 6.65 2.99
CA HIS A 197 22.73 5.39 3.39
C HIS A 197 22.91 5.11 4.90
N LYS A 198 24.12 5.30 5.43
CA LYS A 198 24.38 5.13 6.88
C LYS A 198 23.57 6.12 7.71
N ALA A 199 23.41 7.36 7.26
CA ALA A 199 22.56 8.36 7.93
C ALA A 199 21.08 7.94 7.90
N ALA A 200 20.57 7.40 6.79
CA ALA A 200 19.22 6.87 6.68
C ALA A 200 18.99 5.69 7.65
N VAL A 201 19.96 4.77 7.75
CA VAL A 201 19.90 3.68 8.73
C VAL A 201 19.87 4.21 10.17
N GLY A 202 20.72 5.20 10.51
CA GLY A 202 20.70 5.84 11.83
C GLY A 202 19.33 6.44 12.17
N ARG A 203 18.73 7.19 11.24
CA ARG A 203 17.37 7.75 11.43
C ARG A 203 16.29 6.66 11.56
N ALA A 204 16.42 5.55 10.84
CA ALA A 204 15.50 4.41 10.98
C ALA A 204 15.58 3.79 12.39
N VAL A 205 16.81 3.66 12.96
CA VAL A 205 17.01 3.23 14.35
C VAL A 205 16.35 4.21 15.33
N ASP A 206 16.48 5.54 15.11
CA ASP A 206 15.80 6.55 15.95
C ASP A 206 14.27 6.40 15.94
N TYR A 207 13.68 6.13 14.77
CA TYR A 207 12.24 5.86 14.67
C TYR A 207 11.82 4.61 15.46
N ILE A 208 12.65 3.56 15.46
CA ILE A 208 12.40 2.34 16.23
C ILE A 208 12.44 2.62 17.74
N TRP A 209 13.42 3.40 18.20
CA TRP A 209 13.52 3.77 19.60
C TRP A 209 12.36 4.65 20.08
N ARG A 210 11.82 5.51 19.23
CA ARG A 210 10.64 6.33 19.51
C ARG A 210 9.33 5.55 19.52
N GLY A 211 9.33 4.32 18.97
CA GLY A 211 8.15 3.48 18.89
C GLY A 211 7.28 3.71 17.63
N ASP A 212 7.79 4.44 16.64
CA ASP A 212 7.10 4.63 15.35
C ASP A 212 6.98 3.32 14.57
N ILE A 213 8.02 2.50 14.58
CA ILE A 213 8.10 1.21 13.88
C ILE A 213 8.87 0.19 14.71
N PHE A 214 8.72 -1.09 14.38
CA PHE A 214 9.51 -2.19 14.96
C PHE A 214 10.71 -2.53 14.09
N GLN A 215 10.56 -2.38 12.78
CA GLN A 215 11.57 -2.64 11.76
C GLN A 215 11.25 -1.84 10.50
N ALA A 216 12.28 -1.42 9.75
CA ALA A 216 12.16 -0.97 8.36
C ALA A 216 13.25 -1.62 7.51
N ASN A 217 12.95 -1.90 6.23
CA ASN A 217 13.95 -2.35 5.27
C ASN A 217 14.48 -1.13 4.52
N ILE A 218 15.76 -0.74 4.73
CA ILE A 218 16.36 0.42 4.08
C ILE A 218 17.26 -0.05 2.93
N CYS A 219 17.09 0.58 1.77
CA CYS A 219 17.70 0.15 0.52
C CYS A 219 18.66 1.20 -0.05
N LEU A 220 19.60 0.70 -0.86
CA LEU A 220 20.41 1.48 -1.79
C LEU A 220 20.24 0.93 -3.20
N ARG A 221 20.55 1.73 -4.19
CA ARG A 221 20.52 1.36 -5.61
C ARG A 221 21.93 1.40 -6.19
N LEU A 222 22.24 0.44 -7.03
CA LEU A 222 23.47 0.39 -7.81
C LEU A 222 23.07 0.58 -9.28
N GLU A 223 23.88 1.31 -10.02
CA GLU A 223 23.65 1.65 -11.43
C GLU A 223 24.93 1.52 -12.23
N ALA A 224 24.83 0.93 -13.45
CA ALA A 224 25.95 0.83 -14.38
C ALA A 224 25.48 1.09 -15.82
N SER A 225 26.43 1.44 -16.71
CA SER A 225 26.16 1.39 -18.15
C SER A 225 25.98 -0.06 -18.61
N PHE A 226 25.10 -0.28 -19.57
CA PHE A 226 24.84 -1.60 -20.15
C PHE A 226 24.63 -1.47 -21.65
N ASP A 227 25.38 -2.27 -22.41
CA ASP A 227 25.28 -2.36 -23.86
C ASP A 227 25.12 -3.82 -24.27
N GLY A 228 24.15 -4.12 -25.11
CA GLY A 228 23.83 -5.46 -25.57
C GLY A 228 22.45 -5.98 -25.15
N ASP A 229 22.24 -7.29 -25.19
CA ASP A 229 20.93 -7.90 -24.93
C ASP A 229 20.77 -8.31 -23.46
N PRO A 230 19.80 -7.72 -22.69
CA PRO A 230 19.50 -8.11 -21.31
C PRO A 230 19.19 -9.61 -21.14
N LEU A 231 18.67 -10.28 -22.18
CA LEU A 231 18.38 -11.71 -22.16
C LEU A 231 19.67 -12.54 -21.95
N ASP A 232 20.77 -12.17 -22.59
CA ASP A 232 22.03 -12.89 -22.43
C ASP A 232 22.62 -12.69 -21.02
N ALA A 233 22.49 -11.48 -20.44
CA ALA A 233 22.87 -11.21 -19.06
C ALA A 233 22.04 -12.05 -18.07
N PHE A 234 20.72 -12.15 -18.30
CA PHE A 234 19.85 -13.03 -17.51
C PHE A 234 20.24 -14.49 -17.61
N CYS A 235 20.46 -15.00 -18.83
CA CYS A 235 20.86 -16.40 -19.05
C CYS A 235 22.17 -16.74 -18.34
N GLN A 236 23.17 -15.86 -18.38
CA GLN A 236 24.44 -16.04 -17.69
C GLN A 236 24.26 -16.05 -16.17
N ALA A 237 23.56 -15.03 -15.62
CA ALA A 237 23.34 -14.92 -14.20
C ALA A 237 22.48 -16.06 -13.62
N ALA A 238 21.42 -16.46 -14.31
CA ALA A 238 20.58 -17.59 -13.92
C ALA A 238 21.34 -18.92 -13.91
N GLY A 239 22.24 -19.12 -14.90
CA GLY A 239 23.10 -20.31 -14.96
C GLY A 239 24.12 -20.39 -13.82
N VAL A 240 24.69 -19.26 -13.42
CA VAL A 240 25.67 -19.16 -12.31
C VAL A 240 24.98 -19.26 -10.95
N LEU A 241 23.92 -18.49 -10.72
CA LEU A 241 23.31 -18.32 -9.39
C LEU A 241 22.23 -19.37 -9.08
N ARG A 242 21.62 -19.96 -10.10
CA ARG A 242 20.57 -21.01 -10.00
C ARG A 242 19.51 -20.69 -8.93
N PRO A 243 18.85 -19.51 -9.02
CA PRO A 243 17.85 -19.13 -8.04
C PRO A 243 16.59 -20.00 -8.16
N PRO A 244 15.81 -20.19 -7.07
CA PRO A 244 14.56 -20.95 -7.14
C PRO A 244 13.47 -20.24 -7.97
N TYR A 245 13.50 -18.91 -8.08
CA TYR A 245 12.51 -18.12 -8.80
C TYR A 245 13.19 -17.16 -9.78
N ALA A 246 13.86 -17.70 -10.82
CA ALA A 246 14.37 -16.86 -11.90
C ALA A 246 13.23 -16.43 -12.84
N ALA A 247 13.21 -15.16 -13.23
CA ALA A 247 12.23 -14.65 -14.19
C ALA A 247 12.86 -13.60 -15.12
N PHE A 248 12.59 -13.69 -16.42
CA PHE A 248 12.93 -12.68 -17.41
C PHE A 248 11.67 -12.15 -18.05
N ILE A 249 11.54 -10.84 -18.15
CA ILE A 249 10.37 -10.18 -18.77
C ILE A 249 10.89 -9.01 -19.61
N ARG A 250 10.67 -9.08 -20.93
CA ARG A 250 10.96 -7.97 -21.83
C ARG A 250 9.72 -7.10 -21.98
N VAL A 251 9.89 -5.82 -21.75
CA VAL A 251 8.81 -4.82 -21.81
C VAL A 251 9.19 -3.69 -22.78
N PRO A 252 8.26 -2.84 -23.20
CA PRO A 252 8.59 -1.63 -23.94
C PRO A 252 9.64 -0.79 -23.18
N GLY A 253 10.72 -0.43 -23.84
CA GLY A 253 11.80 0.37 -23.25
C GLY A 253 12.85 -0.39 -22.44
N GLY A 254 12.68 -1.71 -22.18
CA GLY A 254 13.69 -2.45 -21.42
C GLY A 254 13.35 -3.88 -21.03
N ALA A 255 13.92 -4.33 -19.93
CA ALA A 255 13.68 -5.68 -19.41
C ALA A 255 13.87 -5.77 -17.89
N VAL A 256 13.23 -6.76 -17.29
CA VAL A 256 13.37 -7.16 -15.89
C VAL A 256 13.99 -8.55 -15.83
N ALA A 257 15.05 -8.71 -15.05
CA ALA A 257 15.69 -10.01 -14.80
C ALA A 257 15.75 -10.27 -13.29
N SER A 258 14.79 -11.02 -12.78
CA SER A 258 14.68 -11.37 -11.37
C SER A 258 15.37 -12.70 -11.09
N LEU A 259 16.23 -12.74 -10.06
CA LEU A 259 16.95 -13.91 -9.60
C LEU A 259 16.61 -14.21 -8.14
N SER A 260 15.31 -14.14 -7.84
CA SER A 260 14.80 -14.17 -6.47
C SER A 260 14.88 -15.54 -5.80
N PRO A 261 15.25 -15.59 -4.50
CA PRO A 261 15.15 -16.81 -3.72
C PRO A 261 13.80 -17.01 -3.03
N GLU A 262 12.91 -15.98 -3.02
CA GLU A 262 11.80 -15.87 -2.07
C GLU A 262 10.44 -15.91 -2.75
N LEU A 263 9.58 -16.81 -2.28
CA LEU A 263 8.18 -16.88 -2.67
C LEU A 263 7.38 -15.82 -1.89
N PHE A 264 6.78 -14.88 -2.61
CA PHE A 264 5.85 -13.92 -2.04
C PHE A 264 4.47 -14.54 -1.81
N LEU A 265 3.81 -14.98 -2.86
CA LEU A 265 2.47 -15.58 -2.81
C LEU A 265 2.35 -16.72 -3.82
N ARG A 266 1.77 -17.85 -3.39
CA ARG A 266 1.27 -18.90 -4.27
C ARG A 266 -0.17 -19.20 -3.91
N ARG A 267 -1.06 -19.24 -4.91
CA ARG A 267 -2.45 -19.64 -4.73
C ARG A 267 -2.82 -20.73 -5.75
N THR A 268 -3.28 -21.88 -5.21
CA THR A 268 -3.83 -23.00 -5.98
C THR A 268 -5.24 -23.29 -5.48
N GLY A 269 -6.24 -23.16 -6.33
CA GLY A 269 -7.63 -23.15 -5.90
C GLY A 269 -7.87 -22.00 -4.89
N ARG A 270 -8.29 -22.33 -3.68
CA ARG A 270 -8.45 -21.38 -2.57
C ARG A 270 -7.30 -21.42 -1.55
N ALA A 271 -6.38 -22.35 -1.67
CA ALA A 271 -5.23 -22.45 -0.79
C ALA A 271 -4.19 -21.39 -1.16
N VAL A 272 -3.73 -20.62 -0.18
CA VAL A 272 -2.68 -19.61 -0.33
C VAL A 272 -1.49 -19.96 0.55
N VAL A 273 -0.30 -19.75 0.03
CA VAL A 273 0.98 -19.97 0.71
C VAL A 273 1.88 -18.75 0.51
N THR A 274 2.60 -18.35 1.56
CA THR A 274 3.72 -17.41 1.50
C THR A 274 4.90 -17.99 2.28
N ARG A 275 6.13 -17.73 1.81
CA ARG A 275 7.35 -18.30 2.43
C ARG A 275 8.41 -17.22 2.66
N PRO A 276 8.21 -16.36 3.69
CA PRO A 276 9.16 -15.30 3.99
C PRO A 276 10.52 -15.85 4.44
N ILE A 277 11.58 -15.17 3.97
CA ILE A 277 12.96 -15.46 4.30
C ILE A 277 13.52 -14.30 5.12
N LYS A 278 14.14 -14.63 6.27
CA LYS A 278 14.97 -13.71 7.06
C LYS A 278 16.14 -14.49 7.65
N GLY A 279 17.30 -13.85 7.71
CA GLY A 279 18.53 -14.52 8.09
C GLY A 279 19.17 -15.29 6.94
N THR A 280 20.42 -14.92 6.62
CA THR A 280 21.21 -15.51 5.54
C THR A 280 22.64 -15.70 6.00
N HIS A 281 23.09 -16.94 6.09
CA HIS A 281 24.46 -17.27 6.44
C HIS A 281 25.16 -18.02 5.29
N ARG A 282 26.47 -17.89 5.18
CA ARG A 282 27.26 -18.68 4.21
C ARG A 282 27.13 -20.17 4.51
N ARG A 283 27.07 -20.99 3.47
CA ARG A 283 27.10 -22.44 3.55
C ARG A 283 28.40 -22.93 2.95
N SER A 284 29.29 -23.46 3.79
CA SER A 284 30.55 -24.10 3.35
C SER A 284 30.29 -25.42 2.64
N ALA A 285 31.13 -25.76 1.69
CA ALA A 285 31.15 -27.11 1.09
C ALA A 285 31.54 -28.19 2.10
N HIS A 286 32.34 -27.83 3.12
CA HIS A 286 32.75 -28.77 4.16
C HIS A 286 31.61 -29.03 5.15
N ARG A 287 31.17 -30.30 5.30
CA ARG A 287 29.96 -30.69 6.04
C ARG A 287 29.94 -30.20 7.50
N LEU A 288 31.04 -30.31 8.25
CA LEU A 288 31.11 -29.91 9.67
C LEU A 288 31.00 -28.38 9.83
N VAL A 289 31.65 -27.62 8.92
CA VAL A 289 31.58 -26.16 8.94
C VAL A 289 30.15 -25.72 8.57
N ALA A 290 29.52 -26.33 7.56
CA ALA A 290 28.16 -26.07 7.17
C ALA A 290 27.15 -26.36 8.31
N ALA A 291 27.33 -27.44 9.06
CA ALA A 291 26.51 -27.77 10.23
C ALA A 291 26.66 -26.72 11.36
N ARG A 292 27.89 -26.23 11.63
CA ARG A 292 28.13 -25.16 12.61
C ARG A 292 27.47 -23.84 12.17
N GLN A 293 27.56 -23.48 10.86
CA GLN A 293 26.93 -22.29 10.28
C GLN A 293 25.40 -22.36 10.37
N ARG A 294 24.83 -23.53 10.08
CA ARG A 294 23.39 -23.80 10.26
C ARG A 294 22.96 -23.60 11.71
N ALA A 295 23.66 -24.22 12.66
CA ALA A 295 23.35 -24.09 14.08
C ALA A 295 23.55 -22.64 14.59
N GLY A 296 24.48 -21.87 14.00
CA GLY A 296 24.65 -20.45 14.27
C GLY A 296 23.41 -19.64 13.84
N LEU A 297 22.92 -19.89 12.63
CA LEU A 297 21.71 -19.23 12.10
C LEU A 297 20.46 -19.58 12.95
N GLU A 298 20.27 -20.86 13.28
CA GLU A 298 19.13 -21.32 14.09
C GLU A 298 19.13 -20.74 15.51
N ARG A 299 20.31 -20.37 16.05
CA ARG A 299 20.48 -19.76 17.39
C ARG A 299 20.51 -18.22 17.36
N SER A 300 20.62 -17.58 16.20
CA SER A 300 20.68 -16.13 16.08
C SER A 300 19.37 -15.49 16.59
N ALA A 301 19.45 -14.77 17.71
CA ALA A 301 18.30 -14.12 18.30
C ALA A 301 17.73 -13.02 17.37
N LYS A 302 18.60 -12.27 16.67
CA LYS A 302 18.24 -11.24 15.69
C LYS A 302 17.46 -11.86 14.53
N ASP A 303 18.04 -12.86 13.83
CA ASP A 303 17.42 -13.47 12.65
C ASP A 303 16.08 -14.13 12.99
N ARG A 304 15.99 -14.76 14.15
CA ARG A 304 14.74 -15.37 14.65
C ARG A 304 13.68 -14.33 14.94
N ALA A 305 14.02 -13.23 15.62
CA ALA A 305 13.09 -12.16 15.95
C ALA A 305 12.56 -11.46 14.68
N GLU A 306 13.43 -11.16 13.71
CA GLU A 306 13.03 -10.60 12.41
C GLU A 306 12.11 -11.55 11.65
N ASN A 307 12.42 -12.84 11.58
CA ASN A 307 11.59 -13.83 10.87
C ASN A 307 10.21 -13.95 11.53
N VAL A 308 10.13 -14.05 12.85
CA VAL A 308 8.86 -14.14 13.60
C VAL A 308 7.99 -12.92 13.35
N MET A 309 8.56 -11.72 13.35
CA MET A 309 7.85 -10.49 13.08
C MET A 309 7.24 -10.49 11.67
N ILE A 310 7.98 -10.95 10.66
CA ILE A 310 7.46 -11.05 9.29
C ILE A 310 6.41 -12.16 9.18
N VAL A 311 6.55 -13.27 9.90
CA VAL A 311 5.51 -14.32 9.97
C VAL A 311 4.21 -13.75 10.54
N ASP A 312 4.26 -13.00 11.65
CA ASP A 312 3.08 -12.40 12.26
C ASP A 312 2.44 -11.35 11.35
N LEU A 313 3.26 -10.56 10.61
CA LEU A 313 2.82 -9.64 9.57
C LEU A 313 2.10 -10.37 8.43
N MET A 314 2.70 -11.43 7.87
CA MET A 314 2.08 -12.20 6.78
C MET A 314 0.83 -12.95 7.23
N ARG A 315 0.78 -13.41 8.48
CA ARG A 315 -0.46 -13.95 9.07
C ARG A 315 -1.57 -12.89 9.09
N ASN A 316 -1.26 -11.68 9.50
CA ASN A 316 -2.19 -10.56 9.51
C ASN A 316 -2.71 -10.24 8.09
N ASP A 317 -1.80 -10.12 7.12
CA ASP A 317 -2.16 -9.81 5.74
C ASP A 317 -3.10 -10.88 5.15
N LEU A 318 -2.77 -12.17 5.32
CA LEU A 318 -3.63 -13.28 4.89
C LEU A 318 -4.95 -13.31 5.68
N SER A 319 -4.96 -12.95 6.96
CA SER A 319 -6.19 -12.90 7.77
C SER A 319 -7.21 -11.88 7.24
N ARG A 320 -6.78 -10.87 6.49
CA ARG A 320 -7.68 -9.91 5.84
C ARG A 320 -8.56 -10.54 4.77
N VAL A 321 -8.11 -11.61 4.10
CA VAL A 321 -8.78 -12.20 2.94
C VAL A 321 -9.08 -13.69 3.09
N CYS A 322 -8.47 -14.39 4.05
CA CYS A 322 -8.71 -15.80 4.33
C CYS A 322 -9.88 -16.02 5.29
N ALA A 323 -10.42 -17.23 5.26
CA ALA A 323 -11.43 -17.68 6.21
C ALA A 323 -10.87 -17.68 7.64
N ALA A 324 -11.66 -17.23 8.60
CA ALA A 324 -11.24 -17.18 10.00
C ALA A 324 -10.83 -18.57 10.51
N GLY A 325 -9.65 -18.64 11.18
CA GLY A 325 -9.09 -19.88 11.68
C GLY A 325 -8.40 -20.77 10.63
N SER A 326 -8.36 -20.34 9.36
CA SER A 326 -7.63 -21.08 8.31
C SER A 326 -6.16 -20.71 8.21
N VAL A 327 -5.76 -19.53 8.70
CA VAL A 327 -4.36 -19.08 8.65
C VAL A 327 -3.53 -19.84 9.68
N ARG A 328 -2.49 -20.55 9.20
CA ARG A 328 -1.62 -21.43 10.00
C ARG A 328 -0.16 -21.24 9.59
N VAL A 329 0.74 -21.66 10.48
CA VAL A 329 2.20 -21.64 10.25
C VAL A 329 2.71 -23.09 10.39
N PRO A 330 2.66 -23.90 9.32
CA PRO A 330 3.09 -25.29 9.37
C PRO A 330 4.60 -25.45 9.57
N ARG A 331 5.39 -24.48 9.14
CA ARG A 331 6.85 -24.44 9.31
C ARG A 331 7.28 -23.08 9.83
N LEU A 332 7.98 -23.05 10.94
CA LEU A 332 8.49 -21.86 11.58
C LEU A 332 10.00 -21.98 11.77
N LEU A 333 10.78 -20.97 11.34
CA LEU A 333 12.21 -20.85 11.56
C LEU A 333 13.02 -22.07 11.08
N ALA A 334 12.71 -22.62 9.91
CA ALA A 334 13.43 -23.75 9.34
C ALA A 334 14.67 -23.29 8.57
N ALA A 335 15.85 -23.84 8.90
CA ALA A 335 17.06 -23.59 8.12
C ALA A 335 17.04 -24.43 6.83
N GLU A 336 16.98 -23.78 5.68
CA GLU A 336 16.99 -24.40 4.35
C GLU A 336 18.30 -24.16 3.62
N ALA A 337 18.80 -25.21 2.96
CA ALA A 337 20.04 -25.17 2.20
C ALA A 337 19.78 -24.65 0.78
N HIS A 338 20.52 -23.62 0.38
CA HIS A 338 20.59 -23.09 -0.97
C HIS A 338 22.04 -23.16 -1.49
N PRO A 339 22.30 -23.00 -2.79
CA PRO A 339 23.66 -22.96 -3.32
C PRO A 339 24.51 -21.90 -2.60
N GLY A 340 25.50 -22.34 -1.83
CA GLY A 340 26.40 -21.47 -1.07
C GLY A 340 25.83 -20.74 0.15
N LEU A 341 24.56 -20.94 0.51
CA LEU A 341 23.86 -20.20 1.56
C LEU A 341 22.95 -21.10 2.41
N TRP A 342 22.77 -20.70 3.67
CA TRP A 342 21.67 -21.11 4.54
C TRP A 342 20.68 -19.97 4.66
N HIS A 343 19.38 -20.26 4.52
CA HIS A 343 18.29 -19.32 4.76
C HIS A 343 17.40 -19.81 5.91
N LEU A 344 16.94 -18.88 6.74
CA LEU A 344 15.92 -19.14 7.75
C LEU A 344 14.54 -18.83 7.13
N VAL A 345 13.79 -19.88 6.86
CA VAL A 345 12.52 -19.82 6.11
C VAL A 345 11.37 -20.21 7.01
N SER A 346 10.27 -19.46 6.94
CA SER A 346 9.00 -19.85 7.53
C SER A 346 7.94 -19.98 6.45
N GLU A 347 6.85 -20.70 6.77
CA GLU A 347 5.74 -20.88 5.83
C GLU A 347 4.43 -20.53 6.52
N VAL A 348 3.65 -19.65 5.87
CA VAL A 348 2.29 -19.29 6.31
C VAL A 348 1.31 -19.73 5.24
N ARG A 349 0.25 -20.44 5.65
CA ARG A 349 -0.82 -20.92 4.77
C ARG A 349 -2.17 -20.39 5.20
N GLY A 350 -3.07 -20.18 4.23
CA GLY A 350 -4.45 -19.80 4.47
C GLY A 350 -5.39 -20.33 3.40
N THR A 351 -6.69 -20.25 3.65
CA THR A 351 -7.73 -20.56 2.67
C THR A 351 -8.54 -19.30 2.40
N LEU A 352 -8.53 -18.81 1.16
CA LEU A 352 -9.30 -17.63 0.78
C LEU A 352 -10.78 -17.80 1.08
N ARG A 353 -11.44 -16.71 1.47
CA ARG A 353 -12.91 -16.67 1.56
C ARG A 353 -13.51 -16.87 0.17
N PRO A 354 -14.74 -17.44 0.03
CA PRO A 354 -15.38 -17.63 -1.27
C PRO A 354 -15.53 -16.35 -2.08
N SER A 355 -15.66 -15.20 -1.40
CA SER A 355 -15.84 -13.89 -2.01
C SER A 355 -14.52 -13.14 -2.33
N ALA A 356 -13.36 -13.72 -2.03
CA ALA A 356 -12.06 -13.09 -2.25
C ALA A 356 -11.40 -13.60 -3.53
N TYR A 357 -10.88 -12.67 -4.33
CA TYR A 357 -10.20 -12.89 -5.60
C TYR A 357 -8.71 -12.57 -5.51
N ASP A 358 -7.96 -12.79 -6.60
CA ASP A 358 -6.52 -12.53 -6.68
C ASP A 358 -6.18 -11.05 -6.42
N GLY A 359 -6.99 -10.12 -6.92
CA GLY A 359 -6.82 -8.70 -6.63
C GLY A 359 -6.98 -8.36 -5.16
N ASP A 360 -7.92 -9.02 -4.43
CA ASP A 360 -8.07 -8.84 -2.99
C ASP A 360 -6.85 -9.38 -2.24
N LEU A 361 -6.31 -10.53 -2.67
CA LEU A 361 -5.12 -11.14 -2.08
C LEU A 361 -3.91 -10.22 -2.24
N ILE A 362 -3.69 -9.67 -3.43
CA ILE A 362 -2.60 -8.73 -3.70
C ILE A 362 -2.78 -7.46 -2.88
N ARG A 363 -3.96 -6.83 -2.90
CA ARG A 363 -4.25 -5.64 -2.09
C ARG A 363 -4.03 -5.86 -0.59
N ALA A 364 -4.29 -7.05 -0.07
CA ALA A 364 -4.08 -7.38 1.33
C ALA A 364 -2.60 -7.56 1.70
N CYS A 365 -1.79 -8.13 0.80
CA CYS A 365 -0.44 -8.57 1.09
C CYS A 365 0.67 -7.67 0.53
N PHE A 366 0.39 -6.93 -0.57
CA PHE A 366 1.38 -6.09 -1.23
C PHE A 366 1.59 -4.74 -0.54
N PRO A 367 2.83 -4.20 -0.50
CA PRO A 367 4.09 -4.86 -0.86
C PRO A 367 4.50 -5.96 0.13
N PRO A 368 5.43 -6.87 -0.28
CA PRO A 368 5.85 -7.99 0.57
C PRO A 368 6.37 -7.53 1.93
N GLY A 369 5.93 -8.20 3.01
CA GLY A 369 6.29 -7.84 4.38
C GLY A 369 7.79 -7.94 4.67
N SER A 370 8.47 -8.94 4.09
CA SER A 370 9.90 -9.18 4.29
C SER A 370 10.82 -8.05 3.83
N VAL A 371 10.33 -7.18 2.93
CA VAL A 371 11.09 -6.08 2.30
C VAL A 371 10.51 -4.68 2.62
N THR A 372 9.56 -4.59 3.54
CA THR A 372 8.98 -3.34 4.04
C THR A 372 9.34 -3.12 5.50
N GLY A 373 8.51 -3.54 6.42
CA GLY A 373 8.68 -3.40 7.85
C GLY A 373 7.36 -3.52 8.60
N ALA A 374 7.39 -3.26 9.89
CA ALA A 374 6.22 -3.36 10.76
C ALA A 374 6.17 -2.18 11.76
N PRO A 375 4.99 -1.54 11.95
CA PRO A 375 3.76 -1.66 11.18
C PRO A 375 3.93 -1.22 9.73
N LYS A 376 3.31 -1.97 8.77
CA LYS A 376 3.64 -1.87 7.34
C LYS A 376 3.43 -0.47 6.75
N VAL A 377 2.29 0.18 7.01
CA VAL A 377 1.98 1.51 6.46
C VAL A 377 3.02 2.52 6.94
N ARG A 378 3.26 2.58 8.27
CA ARG A 378 4.21 3.50 8.85
C ARG A 378 5.66 3.24 8.39
N ALA A 379 6.03 1.97 8.22
CA ALA A 379 7.33 1.59 7.68
C ALA A 379 7.52 2.09 6.23
N VAL A 380 6.50 1.98 5.38
CA VAL A 380 6.55 2.49 4.00
C VAL A 380 6.62 4.02 3.95
N GLU A 381 5.91 4.73 4.85
CA GLU A 381 6.04 6.19 4.99
C GLU A 381 7.48 6.59 5.31
N ILE A 382 8.10 5.94 6.30
CA ILE A 382 9.48 6.19 6.72
C ILE A 382 10.48 5.81 5.61
N ILE A 383 10.27 4.72 4.89
CA ILE A 383 11.07 4.32 3.74
C ILE A 383 11.05 5.43 2.68
N HIS A 384 9.88 5.96 2.33
CA HIS A 384 9.75 7.05 1.36
C HIS A 384 10.40 8.37 1.83
N GLU A 385 10.46 8.60 3.14
CA GLU A 385 11.16 9.75 3.71
C GLU A 385 12.69 9.58 3.70
N LEU A 386 13.18 8.37 3.99
CA LEU A 386 14.60 8.13 4.25
C LEU A 386 15.40 7.75 3.01
N GLU A 387 14.79 7.10 2.03
CA GLU A 387 15.48 6.68 0.80
C GLU A 387 15.57 7.84 -0.19
N ALA A 388 16.75 8.05 -0.74
CA ALA A 388 17.01 9.15 -1.70
C ALA A 388 16.61 8.78 -3.13
N THR A 389 16.42 7.49 -3.43
CA THR A 389 16.10 6.98 -4.76
C THR A 389 14.85 6.09 -4.72
N PRO A 390 14.02 6.11 -5.78
CA PRO A 390 12.86 5.21 -5.85
C PRO A 390 13.32 3.76 -6.01
N ARG A 391 12.55 2.84 -5.46
CA ARG A 391 12.82 1.40 -5.57
C ARG A 391 12.44 0.81 -6.92
N GLU A 392 11.58 1.47 -7.67
CA GLU A 392 11.01 1.03 -8.94
C GLU A 392 10.42 -0.39 -8.86
N ILE A 393 10.99 -1.38 -9.55
CA ILE A 393 10.54 -2.78 -9.51
C ILE A 393 11.12 -3.53 -8.30
N TYR A 394 12.30 -3.13 -7.85
CA TYR A 394 12.94 -3.74 -6.69
C TYR A 394 12.02 -3.72 -5.47
N THR A 395 11.95 -4.84 -4.74
CA THR A 395 11.05 -5.07 -3.59
C THR A 395 9.56 -5.12 -3.92
N GLY A 396 9.21 -5.13 -5.19
CA GLY A 396 7.88 -5.47 -5.68
C GLY A 396 7.68 -6.98 -5.81
N ALA A 397 7.00 -7.43 -6.88
CA ALA A 397 6.74 -8.85 -7.15
C ALA A 397 6.82 -9.16 -8.65
N VAL A 398 7.29 -10.35 -9.00
CA VAL A 398 7.35 -10.87 -10.38
C VAL A 398 6.72 -12.25 -10.42
N GLY A 399 5.99 -12.58 -11.48
CA GLY A 399 5.46 -13.92 -11.64
C GLY A 399 4.28 -14.01 -12.60
N TYR A 400 3.31 -14.87 -12.28
CA TYR A 400 2.21 -15.19 -13.17
C TYR A 400 0.86 -15.35 -12.47
N ARG A 401 -0.20 -15.21 -13.27
CA ARG A 401 -1.56 -15.66 -12.98
C ARG A 401 -2.08 -16.48 -14.15
N SER A 402 -2.24 -17.79 -13.94
CA SER A 402 -2.77 -18.74 -14.92
C SER A 402 -4.15 -19.24 -14.50
N PRO A 403 -5.08 -19.47 -15.43
CA PRO A 403 -6.35 -20.14 -15.14
C PRO A 403 -6.15 -21.62 -14.77
N VAL A 404 -5.02 -22.21 -15.13
CA VAL A 404 -4.65 -23.61 -14.86
C VAL A 404 -3.77 -23.72 -13.62
N ALA A 405 -2.60 -23.06 -13.62
CA ALA A 405 -1.61 -23.14 -12.55
C ALA A 405 -1.87 -22.21 -11.34
N GLY A 406 -2.89 -21.36 -11.41
CA GLY A 406 -3.22 -20.41 -10.34
C GLY A 406 -2.39 -19.14 -10.35
N LEU A 407 -2.01 -18.63 -9.18
CA LEU A 407 -1.18 -17.42 -9.00
C LEU A 407 0.12 -17.81 -8.33
N GLU A 408 1.25 -17.32 -8.84
CA GLU A 408 2.54 -17.41 -8.14
C GLU A 408 3.38 -16.18 -8.41
N LEU A 409 3.83 -15.53 -7.33
CA LEU A 409 4.64 -14.31 -7.34
C LEU A 409 5.85 -14.50 -6.43
N ASN A 410 7.03 -14.14 -6.90
CA ASN A 410 8.21 -13.98 -6.06
C ASN A 410 8.27 -12.58 -5.44
N VAL A 411 9.14 -12.37 -4.45
CA VAL A 411 9.56 -11.03 -4.05
C VAL A 411 10.62 -10.53 -5.04
N ALA A 412 10.45 -9.35 -5.64
CA ALA A 412 11.39 -8.81 -6.64
C ALA A 412 12.68 -8.30 -5.97
N ILE A 413 13.43 -9.20 -5.33
CA ILE A 413 14.79 -8.98 -4.81
C ILE A 413 15.80 -9.71 -5.70
N ARG A 414 17.07 -9.29 -5.66
CA ARG A 414 18.09 -9.79 -6.59
C ARG A 414 17.64 -9.63 -8.04
N THR A 415 17.07 -8.45 -8.34
CA THR A 415 16.40 -8.15 -9.60
C THR A 415 17.14 -7.02 -10.29
N PHE A 416 17.53 -7.25 -11.54
CA PHE A 416 18.08 -6.25 -12.44
C PHE A 416 16.95 -5.62 -13.24
N GLU A 417 17.05 -4.30 -13.45
CA GLU A 417 16.20 -3.51 -14.31
C GLU A 417 17.07 -2.95 -15.44
N PHE A 418 16.71 -3.17 -16.70
CA PHE A 418 17.44 -2.72 -17.88
C PHE A 418 16.62 -1.71 -18.66
N GLY A 419 17.23 -0.59 -19.03
CA GLY A 419 16.60 0.44 -19.89
C GLY A 419 17.60 1.51 -20.29
N GLU A 420 17.40 2.16 -21.44
CA GLU A 420 18.16 3.31 -21.92
C GLU A 420 19.69 3.18 -21.81
N GLY A 421 20.23 2.01 -22.13
CA GLY A 421 21.68 1.78 -22.06
C GLY A 421 22.24 1.65 -20.64
N ARG A 422 21.38 1.36 -19.65
CA ARG A 422 21.74 1.22 -18.26
C ARG A 422 21.17 -0.03 -17.63
N VAL A 423 21.77 -0.44 -16.52
CA VAL A 423 21.27 -1.49 -15.64
C VAL A 423 21.27 -1.02 -14.19
N TRP A 424 20.21 -1.32 -13.47
CA TRP A 424 20.03 -1.01 -12.06
C TRP A 424 19.84 -2.29 -11.25
N LEU A 425 20.31 -2.24 -10.00
CA LEU A 425 20.16 -3.30 -9.01
C LEU A 425 19.88 -2.68 -7.64
N GLY A 426 18.76 -3.04 -7.02
CA GLY A 426 18.46 -2.67 -5.63
C GLY A 426 19.11 -3.66 -4.65
N SER A 427 19.56 -3.15 -3.48
CA SER A 427 20.01 -3.96 -2.37
C SER A 427 19.64 -3.30 -1.04
N GLY A 428 19.23 -4.07 -0.03
CA GLY A 428 18.78 -3.53 1.24
C GLY A 428 18.87 -4.53 2.40
N GLY A 429 18.66 -4.02 3.61
CA GLY A 429 18.66 -4.77 4.85
C GLY A 429 17.55 -4.37 5.79
N GLY A 430 17.11 -5.29 6.65
CA GLY A 430 16.14 -5.01 7.72
C GLY A 430 16.83 -4.31 8.89
N ILE A 431 16.38 -3.10 9.19
CA ILE A 431 16.91 -2.28 10.28
C ILE A 431 16.08 -2.53 11.53
N VAL A 432 16.74 -2.88 12.62
CA VAL A 432 16.17 -3.11 13.95
C VAL A 432 16.88 -2.24 14.99
N ALA A 433 16.41 -2.22 16.23
CA ALA A 433 16.93 -1.35 17.29
C ALA A 433 18.45 -1.50 17.53
N ASP A 434 18.99 -2.69 17.33
CA ASP A 434 20.43 -3.00 17.54
C ASP A 434 21.25 -2.92 16.24
N SER A 435 20.68 -2.40 15.13
CA SER A 435 21.37 -2.27 13.83
C SER A 435 22.46 -1.20 13.88
N ALA A 436 23.67 -1.56 13.40
CA ALA A 436 24.78 -0.63 13.25
C ALA A 436 24.89 -0.15 11.80
N PRO A 437 24.85 1.18 11.51
CA PRO A 437 24.82 1.72 10.14
C PRO A 437 25.94 1.20 9.22
N GLY A 438 27.16 1.00 9.75
CA GLY A 438 28.28 0.45 9.01
C GLY A 438 28.09 -1.02 8.64
N GLY A 439 27.54 -1.82 9.56
CA GLY A 439 27.25 -3.24 9.36
C GLY A 439 26.16 -3.45 8.32
N GLU A 440 25.08 -2.70 8.38
CA GLU A 440 23.96 -2.78 7.44
C GLU A 440 24.38 -2.37 6.01
N TYR A 441 25.22 -1.34 5.89
CA TYR A 441 25.80 -0.94 4.60
C TYR A 441 26.67 -2.06 4.02
N ALA A 442 27.55 -2.69 4.84
CA ALA A 442 28.38 -3.80 4.40
C ALA A 442 27.53 -5.03 3.98
N GLU A 443 26.42 -5.28 4.66
CA GLU A 443 25.48 -6.35 4.32
C GLU A 443 24.81 -6.09 2.95
N CYS A 444 24.42 -4.85 2.66
CA CYS A 444 23.88 -4.48 1.34
C CYS A 444 24.88 -4.80 0.22
N LEU A 445 26.15 -4.43 0.39
CA LEU A 445 27.19 -4.72 -0.61
C LEU A 445 27.50 -6.23 -0.72
N LEU A 446 27.46 -6.95 0.39
CA LEU A 446 27.64 -8.41 0.40
C LEU A 446 26.54 -9.12 -0.40
N LYS A 447 25.30 -8.62 -0.32
CA LYS A 447 24.15 -9.14 -1.09
C LYS A 447 24.25 -8.80 -2.57
N ALA A 448 24.69 -7.59 -2.92
CA ALA A 448 24.80 -7.13 -4.31
C ALA A 448 25.99 -7.76 -5.06
N GLY A 449 27.12 -7.95 -4.40
CA GLY A 449 28.38 -8.37 -5.04
C GLY A 449 28.29 -9.64 -5.89
N PRO A 450 27.70 -10.75 -5.44
CA PRO A 450 27.53 -11.95 -6.27
C PRO A 450 26.69 -11.71 -7.54
N LEU A 451 25.68 -10.85 -7.46
CA LEU A 451 24.79 -10.51 -8.58
C LEU A 451 25.54 -9.68 -9.62
N VAL A 452 26.24 -8.64 -9.18
CA VAL A 452 27.05 -7.77 -10.04
C VAL A 452 28.09 -8.62 -10.81
N ARG A 453 28.81 -9.50 -10.10
CA ARG A 453 29.78 -10.40 -10.73
C ARG A 453 29.14 -11.40 -11.71
N ALA A 454 27.93 -11.86 -11.45
CA ALA A 454 27.24 -12.82 -12.29
C ALA A 454 26.93 -12.27 -13.70
N ILE A 455 26.86 -10.93 -13.86
CA ILE A 455 26.73 -10.26 -15.16
C ILE A 455 28.03 -9.56 -15.60
N GLY A 456 29.17 -9.93 -15.04
CA GLY A 456 30.49 -9.42 -15.45
C GLY A 456 30.80 -7.99 -14.99
N GLY A 457 30.00 -7.40 -14.09
CA GLY A 457 30.24 -6.07 -13.54
C GLY A 457 31.13 -6.09 -12.29
N HIS A 458 31.57 -4.91 -11.85
CA HIS A 458 32.27 -4.67 -10.60
C HIS A 458 31.59 -3.54 -9.82
N VAL A 459 31.70 -3.54 -8.50
CA VAL A 459 31.23 -2.43 -7.67
C VAL A 459 32.36 -1.41 -7.58
N GLY A 460 32.22 -0.31 -8.32
CA GLY A 460 33.17 0.79 -8.33
C GLY A 460 32.98 1.72 -7.13
N SER A 461 34.07 2.31 -6.62
CA SER A 461 34.00 3.45 -5.74
C SER A 461 33.85 4.71 -6.60
N ARG A 462 32.78 5.50 -6.39
CA ARG A 462 32.68 6.83 -6.98
C ARG A 462 33.85 7.67 -6.42
N PRO A 463 34.72 8.24 -7.26
CA PRO A 463 35.71 9.18 -6.74
C PRO A 463 34.96 10.30 -6.04
N ALA A 464 35.43 10.69 -4.84
CA ALA A 464 34.92 11.88 -4.17
C ALA A 464 35.04 13.04 -5.14
N THR A 465 33.94 13.51 -5.70
CA THR A 465 33.96 14.70 -6.57
C THR A 465 34.32 15.88 -5.66
N PRO A 466 35.38 16.61 -5.93
CA PRO A 466 35.59 17.89 -5.27
C PRO A 466 34.41 18.77 -5.54
N ALA A 467 33.98 19.53 -4.56
CA ALA A 467 32.92 20.54 -4.70
C ALA A 467 33.23 21.41 -5.93
N ALA A 468 32.59 21.14 -7.05
CA ALA A 468 32.74 21.95 -8.26
C ALA A 468 31.97 23.23 -8.04
N HIS A 469 32.71 24.32 -8.20
CA HIS A 469 32.27 25.68 -8.18
C HIS A 469 31.01 25.90 -9.02
N ALA A 470 30.11 26.70 -8.48
CA ALA A 470 28.97 27.28 -9.17
C ALA A 470 29.42 27.99 -10.44
N GLY A 471 29.12 27.37 -11.58
CA GLY A 471 29.15 28.01 -12.89
C GLY A 471 27.73 28.07 -13.42
N ALA A 472 27.28 29.24 -13.75
CA ALA A 472 25.95 29.59 -14.21
C ALA A 472 25.46 28.71 -15.35
N ASP A 473 24.38 27.95 -15.12
CA ASP A 473 23.32 27.83 -16.11
C ASP A 473 22.05 27.24 -15.48
N GLY A 474 20.92 27.87 -15.74
CA GLY A 474 19.55 27.37 -15.72
C GLY A 474 19.05 26.72 -14.42
N GLY A 475 18.72 27.48 -13.37
CA GLY A 475 17.54 27.30 -12.50
C GLY A 475 17.22 25.90 -11.93
N ARG A 476 18.18 25.10 -11.49
CA ARG A 476 17.93 23.93 -10.64
C ARG A 476 18.24 24.26 -9.18
N THR A 477 17.21 24.63 -8.42
CA THR A 477 17.33 24.80 -6.97
C THR A 477 16.94 23.49 -6.26
N SER A 478 17.93 22.66 -5.94
CA SER A 478 17.77 21.59 -4.95
C SER A 478 17.80 22.22 -3.56
N GLY A 479 16.65 22.39 -2.93
CA GLY A 479 16.55 22.95 -1.58
C GLY A 479 15.32 23.80 -1.33
N TYR A 480 14.16 23.41 -1.88
CA TYR A 480 12.91 24.14 -1.65
C TYR A 480 12.47 24.10 -0.19
N LEU A 481 12.25 25.28 0.40
CA LEU A 481 11.59 25.46 1.67
C LEU A 481 10.17 24.89 1.59
N ARG A 482 9.95 23.69 2.09
CA ARG A 482 8.59 23.12 2.20
C ARG A 482 7.71 24.03 3.04
N PRO A 483 6.40 24.17 2.70
CA PRO A 483 5.48 24.98 3.49
C PRO A 483 5.47 24.52 4.96
N ARG A 484 5.52 25.46 5.90
CA ARG A 484 5.48 25.17 7.34
C ARG A 484 4.05 24.86 7.76
N PRO A 485 3.74 23.66 8.28
CA PRO A 485 2.39 23.34 8.76
C PRO A 485 1.89 24.29 9.85
N ALA A 486 2.81 24.82 10.69
CA ALA A 486 2.50 25.80 11.72
C ALA A 486 1.87 27.11 11.19
N ALA A 487 2.15 27.47 9.93
CA ALA A 487 1.53 28.64 9.29
C ALA A 487 0.05 28.39 8.93
N GLY A 488 -0.39 27.13 8.91
CA GLY A 488 -1.76 26.77 8.66
C GLY A 488 -2.10 26.55 7.18
N VAL A 489 -3.38 26.32 6.95
CA VAL A 489 -4.00 26.14 5.62
C VAL A 489 -5.16 27.11 5.44
N PHE A 490 -5.50 27.39 4.19
CA PHE A 490 -6.58 28.33 3.91
C PHE A 490 -7.44 27.92 2.73
N THR A 491 -8.61 28.55 2.62
CA THR A 491 -9.44 28.52 1.42
C THR A 491 -9.90 29.92 1.03
N SER A 492 -10.19 30.16 -0.26
CA SER A 492 -10.68 31.44 -0.74
C SER A 492 -11.81 31.23 -1.74
N LEU A 493 -12.83 32.10 -1.68
CA LEU A 493 -13.99 32.07 -2.56
C LEU A 493 -14.58 33.48 -2.73
N LEU A 494 -15.33 33.67 -3.82
CA LEU A 494 -16.00 34.93 -4.14
C LEU A 494 -17.25 35.12 -3.27
N VAL A 495 -17.43 36.32 -2.75
CA VAL A 495 -18.65 36.79 -2.07
C VAL A 495 -19.38 37.80 -2.97
N THR A 496 -20.66 37.60 -3.14
CA THR A 496 -21.54 38.52 -3.88
C THR A 496 -22.84 38.69 -3.09
N SER A 497 -23.16 39.89 -2.67
CA SER A 497 -24.35 40.20 -1.86
C SER A 497 -24.49 39.32 -0.62
N GLY A 498 -23.36 39.09 0.10
CA GLY A 498 -23.35 38.27 1.30
C GLY A 498 -23.55 36.77 1.05
N GLN A 499 -23.44 36.32 -0.20
CA GLN A 499 -23.62 34.92 -0.60
C GLN A 499 -22.37 34.41 -1.30
N THR A 500 -22.16 33.08 -1.26
CA THR A 500 -21.01 32.41 -1.87
C THR A 500 -21.44 31.17 -2.67
N ARG A 501 -20.62 30.78 -3.64
CA ARG A 501 -20.80 29.48 -4.34
C ARG A 501 -20.00 28.38 -3.71
N SER A 502 -20.62 27.20 -3.55
CA SER A 502 -19.94 25.98 -3.09
C SER A 502 -19.24 26.11 -1.71
N LEU A 503 -19.74 26.95 -0.79
CA LEU A 503 -19.16 27.13 0.55
C LEU A 503 -18.95 25.79 1.27
N ALA A 504 -19.94 24.90 1.22
CA ALA A 504 -19.85 23.57 1.84
C ALA A 504 -18.66 22.74 1.32
N GLY A 505 -18.38 22.81 0.01
CA GLY A 505 -17.21 22.13 -0.58
C GLY A 505 -15.88 22.72 -0.12
N HIS A 506 -15.81 24.03 0.08
CA HIS A 506 -14.64 24.73 0.60
C HIS A 506 -14.37 24.41 2.06
N VAL A 507 -15.43 24.39 2.88
CA VAL A 507 -15.34 24.01 4.30
C VAL A 507 -14.95 22.54 4.44
N ALA A 508 -15.55 21.64 3.66
CA ALA A 508 -15.22 20.21 3.69
C ALA A 508 -13.75 19.93 3.32
N ARG A 509 -13.21 20.60 2.28
CA ARG A 509 -11.79 20.48 1.93
C ARG A 509 -10.88 21.04 3.03
N LEU A 510 -11.25 22.17 3.64
CA LEU A 510 -10.48 22.77 4.74
C LEU A 510 -10.52 21.87 5.97
N GLU A 511 -11.64 21.25 6.28
CA GLU A 511 -11.83 20.25 7.32
C GLU A 511 -10.92 19.04 7.09
N ALA A 512 -10.92 18.50 5.86
CA ALA A 512 -10.06 17.38 5.50
C ALA A 512 -8.56 17.73 5.67
N SER A 513 -8.15 18.94 5.22
CA SER A 513 -6.78 19.41 5.41
C SER A 513 -6.43 19.62 6.89
N ALA A 514 -7.36 20.16 7.69
CA ALA A 514 -7.14 20.39 9.12
C ALA A 514 -6.99 19.06 9.88
N ARG A 515 -7.82 18.06 9.56
CA ARG A 515 -7.72 16.71 10.13
C ARG A 515 -6.43 16.03 9.74
N GLN A 516 -6.08 16.06 8.47
CA GLN A 516 -4.86 15.39 7.96
C GLN A 516 -3.56 16.00 8.51
N LEU A 517 -3.49 17.34 8.63
CA LEU A 517 -2.26 18.03 9.03
C LEU A 517 -2.15 18.27 10.53
N PHE A 518 -3.27 18.43 11.23
CA PHE A 518 -3.29 18.84 12.63
C PHE A 518 -4.03 17.86 13.54
N GLY A 519 -4.58 16.75 12.97
CA GLY A 519 -5.35 15.76 13.73
C GLY A 519 -6.64 16.31 14.35
N LYS A 520 -7.09 17.52 13.97
CA LYS A 520 -8.19 18.24 14.60
C LYS A 520 -9.21 18.73 13.57
N GLY A 521 -10.51 18.68 13.94
CA GLY A 521 -11.58 19.28 13.14
C GLY A 521 -11.59 20.80 13.23
N LEU A 522 -12.35 21.43 12.32
CA LEU A 522 -12.58 22.88 12.36
C LEU A 522 -13.35 23.31 13.63
N PRO A 523 -13.06 24.50 14.19
CA PRO A 523 -13.77 24.99 15.36
C PRO A 523 -15.28 25.11 15.11
N PRO A 524 -16.15 24.67 16.03
CA PRO A 524 -17.61 24.78 15.88
C PRO A 524 -18.11 26.21 15.61
N ALA A 525 -17.45 27.20 16.23
CA ALA A 525 -17.77 28.62 16.06
C ALA A 525 -17.49 29.18 14.63
N LEU A 526 -16.81 28.43 13.76
CA LEU A 526 -16.47 28.90 12.43
C LEU A 526 -17.72 29.26 11.60
N HIS A 527 -18.81 28.50 11.71
CA HIS A 527 -20.06 28.76 10.95
C HIS A 527 -20.76 30.04 11.41
N ASP A 528 -20.79 30.29 12.72
CA ASP A 528 -21.39 31.53 13.27
C ASP A 528 -20.53 32.73 12.88
N ASN A 529 -19.21 32.63 12.96
CA ASN A 529 -18.27 33.66 12.52
C ASN A 529 -18.39 33.97 11.02
N LEU A 530 -18.55 32.93 10.17
CA LEU A 530 -18.75 33.12 8.74
C LEU A 530 -20.03 33.88 8.42
N ALA A 531 -21.13 33.62 9.11
CA ALA A 531 -22.40 34.33 8.92
C ALA A 531 -22.25 35.80 9.29
N ALA A 532 -21.62 36.12 10.42
CA ALA A 532 -21.33 37.49 10.84
C ALA A 532 -20.41 38.23 9.86
N THR A 533 -19.29 37.58 9.46
CA THR A 533 -18.33 38.18 8.51
C THR A 533 -18.96 38.53 7.16
N LEU A 534 -19.82 37.66 6.62
CA LEU A 534 -20.46 37.87 5.33
C LEU A 534 -21.59 38.90 5.39
N SER A 535 -22.22 39.07 6.55
CA SER A 535 -23.22 40.13 6.78
C SER A 535 -22.60 41.51 6.81
N GLN A 536 -21.40 41.61 7.43
CA GLN A 536 -20.67 42.89 7.52
C GLN A 536 -19.99 43.27 6.19
N ASN A 537 -19.57 42.27 5.39
CA ASN A 537 -18.81 42.49 4.18
C ASN A 537 -19.47 41.74 3.00
N PRO A 538 -20.48 42.35 2.35
CA PRO A 538 -21.32 41.62 1.39
C PRO A 538 -20.67 41.34 0.04
N THR A 539 -19.54 41.96 -0.29
CA THR A 539 -18.86 41.76 -1.59
C THR A 539 -17.34 41.77 -1.42
N GLY A 540 -16.68 40.79 -2.05
CA GLY A 540 -15.23 40.68 -1.98
C GLY A 540 -14.73 39.24 -2.09
N ARG A 541 -13.51 38.98 -1.63
CA ARG A 541 -12.88 37.67 -1.56
C ARG A 541 -12.85 37.19 -0.09
N LEU A 542 -13.73 36.26 0.26
CA LEU A 542 -13.65 35.56 1.53
C LEU A 542 -12.40 34.66 1.59
N ARG A 543 -11.60 34.85 2.62
CA ARG A 543 -10.50 33.96 3.00
C ARG A 543 -10.78 33.37 4.37
N ILE A 544 -10.70 32.03 4.46
CA ILE A 544 -10.80 31.29 5.74
C ILE A 544 -9.45 30.64 5.96
N THR A 545 -8.73 31.03 7.01
CA THR A 545 -7.44 30.51 7.39
C THR A 545 -7.57 29.73 8.67
N VAL A 546 -6.95 28.53 8.73
CA VAL A 546 -6.95 27.64 9.89
C VAL A 546 -5.51 27.38 10.29
N GLN A 547 -5.19 27.60 11.55
CA GLN A 547 -3.85 27.48 12.13
C GLN A 547 -3.87 26.61 13.38
N PRO A 548 -2.81 25.81 13.63
CA PRO A 548 -2.65 25.13 14.92
C PRO A 548 -2.42 26.16 16.03
N ALA A 549 -3.02 25.88 17.17
CA ALA A 549 -2.85 26.65 18.42
C ALA A 549 -2.58 25.67 19.56
N GLY A 550 -2.14 26.16 20.70
CA GLY A 550 -1.86 25.33 21.89
C GLY A 550 -3.08 24.58 22.46
N GLY A 551 -4.25 24.69 21.79
CA GLY A 551 -5.52 24.04 22.10
C GLY A 551 -6.29 23.73 20.81
N PRO A 552 -7.60 24.01 20.74
CA PRO A 552 -8.37 23.89 19.49
C PRO A 552 -7.77 24.74 18.37
N LEU A 553 -8.02 24.34 17.11
CA LEU A 553 -7.55 25.11 15.96
C LEU A 553 -8.11 26.53 15.98
N ARG A 554 -7.31 27.51 15.62
CA ARG A 554 -7.77 28.89 15.40
C ARG A 554 -8.21 29.04 13.96
N ALA A 555 -9.47 29.42 13.74
CA ALA A 555 -10.00 29.74 12.41
C ALA A 555 -10.31 31.25 12.33
N LEU A 556 -9.79 31.90 11.28
CA LEU A 556 -10.03 33.32 10.96
C LEU A 556 -10.73 33.38 9.63
N ALA A 557 -11.83 34.09 9.56
CA ALA A 557 -12.56 34.40 8.33
C ALA A 557 -12.51 35.92 8.08
N GLU A 558 -12.09 36.33 6.90
CA GLU A 558 -11.97 37.71 6.49
C GLU A 558 -12.46 37.90 5.05
N VAL A 559 -13.09 39.02 4.75
CA VAL A 559 -13.45 39.41 3.38
C VAL A 559 -12.59 40.63 3.01
N VAL A 560 -11.82 40.47 1.95
CA VAL A 560 -10.95 41.54 1.44
C VAL A 560 -11.47 42.03 0.08
N PRO A 561 -11.22 43.28 -0.31
CA PRO A 561 -11.58 43.77 -1.64
C PRO A 561 -11.05 42.87 -2.73
N LEU A 562 -11.75 42.78 -3.84
CA LEU A 562 -11.39 42.00 -4.99
C LEU A 562 -10.67 42.86 -6.03
N ASP A 563 -9.42 42.49 -6.31
CA ASP A 563 -8.67 43.08 -7.43
C ASP A 563 -9.31 42.60 -8.74
N GLN A 564 -9.38 43.49 -9.75
CA GLN A 564 -9.79 43.11 -11.09
C GLN A 564 -8.64 42.39 -11.79
N PRO A 565 -8.73 41.08 -12.01
CA PRO A 565 -7.67 40.35 -12.68
C PRO A 565 -7.70 40.63 -14.19
N PRO A 566 -6.59 40.50 -14.92
CA PRO A 566 -6.61 40.56 -16.37
C PRO A 566 -7.52 39.50 -16.96
N ALA A 567 -8.18 39.81 -18.07
CA ALA A 567 -9.14 38.91 -18.73
C ALA A 567 -8.50 37.58 -19.18
N ARG A 568 -7.21 37.58 -19.45
CA ARG A 568 -6.44 36.40 -19.86
C ARG A 568 -5.20 36.25 -18.98
N VAL A 569 -4.68 35.02 -18.89
CA VAL A 569 -3.51 34.66 -18.06
C VAL A 569 -2.34 34.28 -18.96
N SER A 570 -1.13 34.78 -18.68
CA SER A 570 0.11 34.26 -19.24
C SER A 570 0.79 33.35 -18.22
N LEU A 571 1.37 32.24 -18.68
CA LEU A 571 2.02 31.27 -17.81
C LEU A 571 3.55 31.35 -17.92
N ARG A 572 4.23 31.15 -16.79
CA ARG A 572 5.70 31.03 -16.71
C ARG A 572 6.05 29.72 -16.03
N PRO A 573 6.72 28.78 -16.70
CA PRO A 573 7.03 27.48 -16.13
C PRO A 573 7.96 27.57 -14.93
N ALA A 574 7.65 26.82 -13.88
CA ALA A 574 8.49 26.66 -12.69
C ALA A 574 8.41 25.19 -12.24
N VAL A 575 9.58 24.55 -12.07
CA VAL A 575 9.65 23.17 -11.64
C VAL A 575 9.63 23.13 -10.12
N ILE A 576 8.64 22.47 -9.54
CA ILE A 576 8.54 22.15 -8.12
C ILE A 576 8.35 20.63 -7.99
N GLU A 577 9.40 19.94 -7.58
CA GLU A 577 9.38 18.49 -7.41
C GLU A 577 8.28 18.06 -6.43
N GLY A 578 7.39 17.17 -6.87
CA GLY A 578 6.21 16.73 -6.12
C GLY A 578 5.09 17.77 -6.03
N GLY A 579 5.19 18.93 -6.72
CA GLY A 579 4.18 19.97 -6.79
C GLY A 579 3.96 20.73 -5.47
N LEU A 580 2.82 21.41 -5.37
CA LEU A 580 2.42 22.17 -4.16
C LEU A 580 1.68 21.30 -3.14
N GLY A 581 1.33 20.07 -3.49
CA GLY A 581 0.60 19.14 -2.64
C GLY A 581 -0.91 19.36 -2.59
N ALA A 582 -1.61 18.46 -1.89
CA ALA A 582 -3.07 18.46 -1.79
C ALA A 582 -3.65 19.59 -0.93
N HIS A 583 -2.84 20.33 -0.20
CA HIS A 583 -3.25 21.36 0.76
C HIS A 583 -3.04 22.78 0.24
N LYS A 584 -3.96 23.67 0.55
CA LYS A 584 -3.77 25.09 0.25
C LYS A 584 -3.05 25.78 1.42
N TRP A 585 -1.74 25.83 1.34
CA TRP A 585 -0.85 26.31 2.39
C TRP A 585 -0.97 27.81 2.62
N ALA A 586 -1.06 28.24 3.88
CA ALA A 586 -0.99 29.64 4.25
C ALA A 586 0.44 30.20 4.13
N ASP A 587 1.46 29.36 4.27
CA ASP A 587 2.86 29.69 3.97
C ASP A 587 3.05 29.77 2.45
N ARG A 588 3.26 30.99 1.97
CA ARG A 588 3.44 31.30 0.54
C ARG A 588 4.86 31.73 0.19
N ARG A 589 5.83 31.60 1.10
CA ARG A 589 7.21 32.06 0.90
C ARG A 589 7.85 31.46 -0.34
N LEU A 590 7.78 30.15 -0.54
CA LEU A 590 8.27 29.47 -1.74
C LEU A 590 7.73 30.12 -3.03
N LEU A 591 6.44 30.37 -3.10
CA LEU A 591 5.83 30.96 -4.28
C LEU A 591 6.16 32.47 -4.43
N ALA A 592 6.36 33.16 -3.33
CA ALA A 592 6.82 34.56 -3.34
C ALA A 592 8.28 34.65 -3.83
N ASP A 593 9.13 33.76 -3.34
CA ASP A 593 10.54 33.67 -3.74
C ASP A 593 10.68 33.34 -5.23
N LEU A 594 9.93 32.36 -5.72
CA LEU A 594 9.88 31.99 -7.13
C LEU A 594 9.35 33.14 -8.00
N SER A 595 8.28 33.79 -7.56
CA SER A 595 7.73 34.95 -8.29
C SER A 595 8.71 36.10 -8.39
N SER A 596 9.45 36.37 -7.32
CA SER A 596 10.46 37.43 -7.27
C SER A 596 11.71 37.06 -8.09
N SER A 597 12.24 35.86 -7.94
CA SER A 597 13.42 35.41 -8.69
C SER A 597 13.18 35.33 -10.19
N MET A 598 11.95 35.00 -10.60
CA MET A 598 11.55 34.95 -12.00
C MET A 598 10.99 36.28 -12.54
N ALA A 599 10.98 37.35 -11.74
CA ALA A 599 10.48 38.69 -12.08
C ALA A 599 9.12 38.65 -12.79
N LEU A 600 8.12 38.00 -12.18
CA LEU A 600 6.76 37.84 -12.74
C LEU A 600 6.12 39.20 -12.96
N ARG A 601 5.56 39.41 -14.15
CA ARG A 601 4.84 40.65 -14.53
C ARG A 601 3.38 40.58 -14.06
N PRO A 602 2.71 41.71 -13.89
CA PRO A 602 1.26 41.71 -13.64
C PRO A 602 0.49 40.89 -14.70
N GLY A 603 -0.31 39.92 -14.28
CA GLY A 603 -1.04 39.02 -15.18
C GLY A 603 -0.36 37.69 -15.50
N GLU A 604 0.90 37.53 -15.18
CA GLU A 604 1.60 36.24 -15.26
C GLU A 604 1.32 35.38 -14.02
N GLN A 605 1.25 34.08 -14.21
CA GLN A 605 1.17 33.06 -13.15
C GLN A 605 2.26 32.01 -13.35
N LEU A 606 2.78 31.47 -12.26
CA LEU A 606 3.65 30.30 -12.33
C LEU A 606 2.85 29.09 -12.82
N LEU A 607 3.35 28.40 -13.85
CA LEU A 607 2.91 27.07 -14.22
C LEU A 607 3.80 26.09 -13.47
N ILE A 608 3.23 25.40 -12.50
CA ILE A 608 3.95 24.41 -11.71
C ILE A 608 4.03 23.12 -12.51
N GLU A 609 5.24 22.67 -12.73
CA GLU A 609 5.57 21.40 -13.37
C GLU A 609 6.33 20.53 -12.35
N ASP A 610 6.14 19.22 -12.43
CA ASP A 610 6.95 18.27 -11.69
C ASP A 610 8.32 18.07 -12.35
N ALA A 611 9.25 17.44 -11.65
CA ALA A 611 10.56 17.08 -12.18
C ALA A 611 10.48 16.20 -13.44
N ASP A 612 9.41 15.41 -13.57
CA ASP A 612 9.12 14.55 -14.73
C ASP A 612 8.61 15.33 -15.97
N GLY A 613 8.42 16.65 -15.86
CA GLY A 613 7.85 17.50 -16.91
C GLY A 613 6.31 17.43 -16.98
N ASP A 614 5.67 16.80 -15.99
CA ASP A 614 4.22 16.83 -15.85
C ASP A 614 3.75 18.21 -15.42
N VAL A 615 2.83 18.78 -16.17
CA VAL A 615 2.11 19.99 -15.79
C VAL A 615 1.12 19.67 -14.70
N LEU A 616 1.17 20.40 -13.58
CA LEU A 616 0.32 20.15 -12.42
C LEU A 616 -0.80 21.18 -12.28
N GLU A 617 -0.45 22.38 -11.89
CA GLU A 617 -1.39 23.50 -11.65
C GLU A 617 -0.66 24.84 -11.78
N THR A 618 -1.33 25.96 -11.52
CA THR A 618 -0.64 27.23 -11.33
C THR A 618 -0.51 27.58 -9.85
N ASP A 619 0.27 28.60 -9.50
CA ASP A 619 0.39 29.11 -8.13
C ASP A 619 -0.97 29.52 -7.51
N ARG A 620 -2.04 29.68 -8.31
CA ARG A 620 -3.35 30.17 -7.89
C ARG A 620 -4.56 29.39 -8.39
N ALA A 621 -4.38 28.46 -9.38
CA ALA A 621 -5.50 27.84 -10.09
C ALA A 621 -5.14 26.44 -10.61
N ASN A 622 -6.16 25.59 -10.81
CA ASN A 622 -5.96 24.34 -11.55
C ASN A 622 -6.04 24.60 -13.06
N ILE A 623 -5.35 23.78 -13.87
CA ILE A 623 -5.24 23.92 -15.33
C ILE A 623 -6.08 22.88 -16.07
N PHE A 624 -6.58 23.30 -17.24
CA PHE A 624 -7.30 22.49 -18.20
C PHE A 624 -6.81 22.77 -19.62
N ALA A 625 -6.80 21.75 -20.47
CA ALA A 625 -6.40 21.83 -21.86
C ALA A 625 -7.38 21.07 -22.75
N VAL A 626 -7.75 21.63 -23.90
CA VAL A 626 -8.55 20.94 -24.92
C VAL A 626 -7.59 20.39 -25.97
N ILE A 627 -7.51 19.06 -26.07
CA ILE A 627 -6.59 18.36 -26.96
C ILE A 627 -7.39 17.34 -27.78
N GLY A 628 -7.42 17.48 -29.09
CA GLY A 628 -8.19 16.58 -29.96
C GLY A 628 -9.69 16.53 -29.63
N GLY A 629 -10.28 17.67 -29.19
CA GLY A 629 -11.68 17.74 -28.79
C GLY A 629 -12.04 17.07 -27.46
N VAL A 630 -11.02 16.70 -26.65
CA VAL A 630 -11.17 16.15 -25.30
C VAL A 630 -10.67 17.16 -24.27
N LEU A 631 -11.43 17.35 -23.19
CA LEU A 631 -11.03 18.20 -22.08
C LEU A 631 -10.10 17.43 -21.14
N HIS A 632 -8.86 17.83 -21.07
CA HIS A 632 -7.84 17.22 -20.20
C HIS A 632 -7.57 18.08 -18.97
N THR A 633 -7.26 17.44 -17.83
CA THR A 633 -6.73 18.08 -16.62
C THR A 633 -5.85 17.06 -15.86
N PRO A 634 -4.76 17.48 -15.21
CA PRO A 634 -3.92 16.58 -14.43
C PRO A 634 -4.69 15.92 -13.29
N PRO A 635 -4.33 14.67 -12.89
CA PRO A 635 -4.96 13.97 -11.76
C PRO A 635 -4.66 14.67 -10.44
N ALA A 636 -5.63 14.69 -9.52
CA ALA A 636 -5.41 15.17 -8.15
C ALA A 636 -4.87 14.00 -7.29
N ASP A 637 -3.64 13.61 -7.56
CA ASP A 637 -2.93 12.44 -7.01
C ASP A 637 -2.06 12.78 -5.78
N GLY A 638 -2.23 13.97 -5.21
CA GLY A 638 -1.45 14.48 -4.08
C GLY A 638 -0.42 15.54 -4.47
N ARG A 639 -0.07 15.68 -5.74
CA ARG A 639 0.88 16.68 -6.23
C ARG A 639 0.25 18.07 -6.45
N LEU A 640 -1.06 18.14 -6.59
CA LEU A 640 -1.80 19.39 -6.83
C LEU A 640 -3.04 19.50 -5.93
N LEU A 641 -3.53 20.73 -5.78
CA LEU A 641 -4.71 21.03 -4.98
C LEU A 641 -5.98 20.43 -5.61
N PRO A 642 -6.79 19.61 -4.88
CA PRO A 642 -8.11 19.18 -5.34
C PRO A 642 -9.09 20.37 -5.27
N GLY A 643 -9.09 21.21 -6.32
CA GLY A 643 -9.83 22.46 -6.36
C GLY A 643 -11.34 22.25 -6.40
N VAL A 644 -12.10 23.03 -5.61
CA VAL A 644 -13.56 22.99 -5.62
C VAL A 644 -14.11 23.47 -6.98
N ALA A 645 -13.50 24.50 -7.56
CA ALA A 645 -13.84 24.98 -8.92
C ALA A 645 -13.49 23.91 -9.99
N ARG A 646 -12.33 23.21 -9.84
CA ARG A 646 -11.97 22.10 -10.72
C ARG A 646 -13.04 21.01 -10.71
N ALA A 647 -13.52 20.59 -9.55
CA ALA A 647 -14.61 19.63 -9.42
C ALA A 647 -15.91 20.13 -10.08
N GLY A 648 -16.17 21.43 -9.99
CA GLY A 648 -17.28 22.11 -10.67
C GLY A 648 -17.17 22.02 -12.20
N VAL A 649 -15.98 22.29 -12.76
CA VAL A 649 -15.71 22.18 -14.21
C VAL A 649 -15.89 20.73 -14.68
N LEU A 650 -15.32 19.75 -13.99
CA LEU A 650 -15.43 18.34 -14.35
C LEU A 650 -16.89 17.87 -14.40
N ARG A 651 -17.71 18.31 -13.45
CA ARG A 651 -19.15 18.02 -13.43
C ARG A 651 -19.89 18.72 -14.58
N ALA A 652 -19.60 19.99 -14.79
CA ALA A 652 -20.25 20.78 -15.86
C ALA A 652 -19.90 20.25 -17.26
N ALA A 653 -18.65 19.87 -17.49
CA ALA A 653 -18.18 19.29 -18.74
C ALA A 653 -18.89 17.97 -19.06
N ARG A 654 -19.03 17.08 -18.07
CA ARG A 654 -19.78 15.81 -18.23
C ARG A 654 -21.26 16.04 -18.53
N LEU A 655 -21.91 16.99 -17.84
CA LEU A 655 -23.30 17.36 -18.10
C LEU A 655 -23.50 17.99 -19.47
N ALA A 656 -22.48 18.66 -20.00
CA ALA A 656 -22.48 19.23 -21.35
C ALA A 656 -22.11 18.23 -22.45
N GLY A 657 -21.91 16.95 -22.11
CA GLY A 657 -21.54 15.89 -23.06
C GLY A 657 -20.09 15.96 -23.56
N LEU A 658 -19.23 16.77 -22.95
CA LEU A 658 -17.82 16.84 -23.32
C LEU A 658 -17.09 15.59 -22.86
N ARG A 659 -16.25 15.03 -23.73
CA ARG A 659 -15.31 13.98 -23.33
C ARG A 659 -14.27 14.56 -22.39
N VAL A 660 -14.05 13.93 -21.24
CA VAL A 660 -13.13 14.40 -20.20
C VAL A 660 -12.10 13.34 -19.92
N SER A 661 -10.82 13.73 -19.90
CA SER A 661 -9.69 12.89 -19.52
C SER A 661 -8.96 13.49 -18.32
N VAL A 662 -8.82 12.73 -17.24
CA VAL A 662 -8.05 13.10 -16.04
C VAL A 662 -6.78 12.26 -16.04
N THR A 663 -5.75 12.76 -16.72
CA THR A 663 -4.47 12.06 -16.95
C THR A 663 -3.33 13.07 -16.89
N PRO A 664 -2.09 12.64 -16.62
CA PRO A 664 -0.93 13.51 -16.71
C PRO A 664 -0.85 14.23 -18.06
N ILE A 665 -0.44 15.48 -18.03
CA ILE A 665 -0.26 16.33 -19.21
C ILE A 665 1.20 16.79 -19.23
N GLY A 666 2.01 16.18 -20.07
CA GLY A 666 3.38 16.67 -20.30
C GLY A 666 3.37 17.99 -21.09
N ARG A 667 4.44 18.80 -20.96
CA ARG A 667 4.58 20.12 -21.62
C ARG A 667 4.30 20.07 -23.13
N ALA A 668 4.86 19.08 -23.83
CA ALA A 668 4.65 18.93 -25.29
C ALA A 668 3.15 18.74 -25.64
N ARG A 669 2.43 18.00 -24.81
CA ARG A 669 0.99 17.78 -24.97
C ARG A 669 0.17 19.04 -24.66
N LEU A 670 0.60 19.82 -23.66
CA LEU A 670 -0.02 21.11 -23.37
C LEU A 670 0.14 22.08 -24.56
N LEU A 671 1.32 22.11 -25.17
CA LEU A 671 1.60 22.97 -26.33
C LEU A 671 0.75 22.59 -27.57
N ALA A 672 0.36 21.34 -27.71
CA ALA A 672 -0.49 20.86 -28.80
C ALA A 672 -2.01 21.12 -28.53
N ALA A 673 -2.37 21.74 -27.41
CA ALA A 673 -3.76 22.05 -27.08
C ALA A 673 -4.32 23.12 -28.00
N SER A 674 -5.59 22.97 -28.41
CA SER A 674 -6.33 24.01 -29.14
C SER A 674 -6.81 25.14 -28.25
N GLU A 675 -6.97 24.87 -26.95
CA GLU A 675 -7.45 25.79 -25.94
C GLU A 675 -6.87 25.41 -24.57
N VAL A 676 -6.39 26.40 -23.81
CA VAL A 676 -5.93 26.21 -22.42
C VAL A 676 -6.62 27.25 -21.53
N PHE A 677 -7.07 26.80 -20.36
CA PHE A 677 -7.66 27.71 -19.37
C PHE A 677 -7.33 27.25 -17.93
N VAL A 678 -7.40 28.19 -17.01
CA VAL A 678 -7.18 27.95 -15.58
C VAL A 678 -8.46 28.24 -14.81
N THR A 679 -8.64 27.58 -13.64
CA THR A 679 -9.85 27.76 -12.84
C THR A 679 -9.56 27.87 -11.35
N ASN A 680 -10.21 28.83 -10.69
CA ASN A 680 -10.27 28.93 -9.23
C ASN A 680 -11.65 29.44 -8.76
N ALA A 681 -11.88 29.39 -7.46
CA ALA A 681 -13.19 29.71 -6.87
C ALA A 681 -13.47 31.22 -6.72
N VAL A 682 -12.51 32.09 -7.01
CA VAL A 682 -12.65 33.54 -6.94
C VAL A 682 -12.98 34.15 -8.32
N HIS A 683 -12.26 33.70 -9.35
CA HIS A 683 -12.33 34.28 -10.69
C HIS A 683 -12.96 33.32 -11.74
N GLY A 684 -13.43 32.14 -11.32
CA GLY A 684 -14.01 31.16 -12.24
C GLY A 684 -12.99 30.59 -13.22
N ALA A 685 -13.42 30.31 -14.46
CA ALA A 685 -12.55 29.80 -15.53
C ALA A 685 -12.05 31.00 -16.37
N ARG A 686 -10.73 31.06 -16.61
CA ARG A 686 -10.08 32.11 -17.40
C ARG A 686 -9.15 31.51 -18.46
N PRO A 687 -9.23 32.01 -19.72
CA PRO A 687 -8.37 31.52 -20.79
C PRO A 687 -6.90 31.89 -20.54
N VAL A 688 -6.01 30.99 -20.93
CA VAL A 688 -4.55 31.22 -20.98
C VAL A 688 -4.21 31.81 -22.34
N ALA A 689 -3.36 32.84 -22.35
CA ALA A 689 -2.93 33.50 -23.58
C ALA A 689 -1.65 32.89 -24.15
N SER A 690 -0.67 32.64 -23.31
CA SER A 690 0.69 32.26 -23.72
C SER A 690 1.44 31.50 -22.62
N LEU A 691 2.51 30.81 -23.02
CA LEU A 691 3.51 30.20 -22.16
C LEU A 691 4.87 30.81 -22.42
N ALA A 692 5.49 31.39 -21.40
CA ALA A 692 6.82 32.00 -21.54
C ALA A 692 7.88 30.99 -22.00
N GLY A 693 8.77 31.40 -22.88
CA GLY A 693 9.78 30.52 -23.48
C GLY A 693 9.23 29.58 -24.57
N SER A 694 8.00 29.81 -25.03
CA SER A 694 7.38 29.05 -26.12
C SER A 694 6.65 29.99 -27.09
N PRO A 695 6.63 29.69 -28.41
CA PRO A 695 5.82 30.43 -29.38
C PRO A 695 4.33 30.15 -29.26
N ALA A 696 3.90 29.24 -28.35
CA ALA A 696 2.51 28.85 -28.20
C ALA A 696 1.66 29.99 -27.69
N ALA A 697 0.60 30.28 -28.43
CA ALA A 697 -0.45 31.21 -28.05
C ALA A 697 -1.80 30.54 -28.26
N TRP A 698 -2.64 30.59 -27.21
CA TRP A 698 -3.97 29.96 -27.27
C TRP A 698 -5.06 31.05 -27.41
N PRO A 699 -6.00 30.87 -28.30
CA PRO A 699 -7.17 31.75 -28.35
C PRO A 699 -8.05 31.55 -27.11
N ALA A 700 -8.90 32.53 -26.82
CA ALA A 700 -9.98 32.37 -25.88
C ALA A 700 -11.05 31.47 -26.56
N GLY A 701 -11.12 30.19 -26.16
CA GLY A 701 -11.94 29.22 -26.84
C GLY A 701 -13.32 29.03 -26.22
N PRO A 702 -14.23 28.35 -26.94
CA PRO A 702 -15.61 28.13 -26.53
C PRO A 702 -15.75 27.28 -25.25
N VAL A 703 -14.84 26.34 -25.00
CA VAL A 703 -14.93 25.45 -23.84
C VAL A 703 -14.64 26.25 -22.55
N ALA A 704 -13.63 27.13 -22.54
CA ALA A 704 -13.36 28.01 -21.39
C ALA A 704 -14.59 28.90 -21.09
N ALA A 705 -15.19 29.51 -22.13
CA ALA A 705 -16.37 30.35 -21.99
C ALA A 705 -17.60 29.56 -21.45
N GLN A 706 -17.79 28.35 -21.95
CA GLN A 706 -18.86 27.45 -21.49
C GLN A 706 -18.67 27.06 -20.01
N MET A 707 -17.43 26.72 -19.60
CA MET A 707 -17.11 26.36 -18.22
C MET A 707 -17.21 27.57 -17.29
N ALA A 708 -16.81 28.78 -17.73
CA ALA A 708 -16.98 30.02 -16.96
C ALA A 708 -18.45 30.28 -16.69
N ALA A 709 -19.29 30.20 -17.73
CA ALA A 709 -20.74 30.37 -17.61
C ALA A 709 -21.38 29.30 -16.69
N ALA A 710 -20.92 28.04 -16.76
CA ALA A 710 -21.44 26.96 -15.92
C ALA A 710 -21.07 27.15 -14.43
N LEU A 711 -19.87 27.61 -14.13
CA LEU A 711 -19.46 27.96 -12.76
C LEU A 711 -20.25 29.15 -12.21
N THR A 712 -20.55 30.15 -13.05
CA THR A 712 -21.33 31.33 -12.66
C THR A 712 -22.81 30.98 -12.39
N ARG A 713 -23.38 30.00 -13.08
CA ARG A 713 -24.75 29.51 -12.86
C ARG A 713 -24.91 28.63 -11.61
N GLN A 714 -23.85 28.24 -10.91
CA GLN A 714 -23.99 27.51 -9.65
C GLN A 714 -24.75 28.35 -8.61
N PRO A 715 -25.68 27.75 -7.83
CA PRO A 715 -26.48 28.49 -6.88
C PRO A 715 -25.63 29.18 -5.82
N LEU A 716 -25.99 30.42 -5.51
CA LEU A 716 -25.46 31.17 -4.39
C LEU A 716 -26.15 30.66 -3.10
N SER A 717 -25.38 30.54 -2.01
CA SER A 717 -25.90 30.14 -0.70
C SER A 717 -25.32 31.04 0.39
N ARG A 718 -26.11 31.26 1.45
CA ARG A 718 -25.64 31.85 2.71
C ARG A 718 -25.21 30.75 3.68
N PRO A 719 -24.28 31.01 4.58
CA PRO A 719 -24.06 30.15 5.71
C PRO A 719 -25.37 30.03 6.51
N ASP A 720 -25.86 28.82 6.75
CA ASP A 720 -26.98 28.59 7.65
C ASP A 720 -26.47 28.01 8.97
N PRO A 721 -26.38 28.84 10.04
CA PRO A 721 -25.94 28.37 11.35
C PRO A 721 -26.88 27.29 11.92
N ALA A 722 -28.17 27.35 11.57
CA ALA A 722 -29.14 26.37 12.01
C ALA A 722 -29.03 25.04 11.26
N ALA A 723 -28.60 25.05 9.99
CA ALA A 723 -28.34 23.83 9.22
C ALA A 723 -27.07 23.12 9.70
N ALA A 724 -26.04 23.85 10.13
CA ALA A 724 -24.86 23.28 10.76
C ALA A 724 -25.22 22.60 12.09
N ARG A 725 -26.05 23.26 12.94
CA ARG A 725 -26.58 22.66 14.18
C ARG A 725 -27.57 21.51 13.89
N ARG A 726 -28.31 21.54 12.79
CA ARG A 726 -29.20 20.44 12.34
C ARG A 726 -28.42 19.28 11.76
N ARG A 727 -27.33 19.49 10.99
CA ARG A 727 -26.45 18.42 10.50
C ARG A 727 -25.73 17.68 11.64
N ALA A 728 -25.43 18.35 12.73
CA ALA A 728 -25.01 17.72 13.96
C ALA A 728 -26.12 16.91 14.65
N ARG A 729 -27.39 17.15 14.32
CA ARG A 729 -28.58 16.53 14.94
C ARG A 729 -29.43 15.67 14.00
N THR A 730 -29.20 15.67 12.69
CA THR A 730 -30.00 14.90 11.72
C THR A 730 -29.22 13.67 11.27
N PRO A 731 -29.73 12.45 11.52
CA PRO A 731 -29.21 11.25 10.90
C PRO A 731 -29.47 11.29 9.40
N PRO A 732 -28.62 10.68 8.57
CA PRO A 732 -28.87 10.56 7.12
C PRO A 732 -30.17 9.81 6.87
N ALA A 733 -30.91 10.26 5.85
CA ALA A 733 -32.25 9.78 5.48
C ALA A 733 -32.31 8.25 5.37
N ALA A 734 -33.31 7.68 6.02
CA ALA A 734 -33.55 6.24 6.10
C ALA A 734 -33.74 5.60 4.72
N ARG A 735 -32.90 4.64 4.39
CA ARG A 735 -33.22 3.63 3.36
C ARG A 735 -34.35 2.70 3.88
N PRO A 736 -35.13 2.08 3.00
CA PRO A 736 -36.35 1.36 3.40
C PRO A 736 -36.01 0.22 4.36
N ARG A 737 -36.84 0.14 5.41
CA ARG A 737 -36.72 -0.80 6.52
C ARG A 737 -36.75 -2.25 6.05
N ARG A 738 -35.64 -2.97 6.17
CA ARG A 738 -35.66 -4.42 6.38
C ARG A 738 -36.23 -4.69 7.79
N ARG A 739 -37.14 -5.68 7.93
CA ARG A 739 -37.67 -6.12 9.21
C ARG A 739 -36.55 -6.43 10.19
N PRO A 740 -36.62 -6.03 11.48
CA PRO A 740 -35.57 -6.24 12.47
C PRO A 740 -35.46 -7.72 12.82
N GLY A 741 -34.46 -8.37 12.24
CA GLY A 741 -33.89 -9.57 12.87
C GLY A 741 -33.12 -9.10 14.11
N ARG A 742 -33.18 -9.87 15.22
CA ARG A 742 -32.44 -9.61 16.45
C ARG A 742 -30.98 -9.32 16.13
N ALA A 743 -30.53 -8.07 16.31
CA ALA A 743 -29.13 -7.68 16.13
C ALA A 743 -28.28 -8.51 17.11
N ARG A 744 -27.27 -9.23 16.59
CA ARG A 744 -26.30 -9.93 17.45
C ARG A 744 -25.36 -8.88 18.04
N PRO A 745 -25.07 -8.95 19.35
CA PRO A 745 -24.13 -8.03 19.99
C PRO A 745 -22.74 -8.13 19.34
N VAL A 746 -22.15 -6.98 18.98
CA VAL A 746 -20.90 -6.87 18.21
C VAL A 746 -19.73 -6.52 19.13
N THR A 747 -18.58 -7.17 18.94
CA THR A 747 -17.29 -6.76 19.50
C THR A 747 -16.60 -5.83 18.53
N VAL A 748 -16.36 -4.59 18.90
CA VAL A 748 -15.61 -3.63 18.09
C VAL A 748 -14.13 -3.78 18.39
N LEU A 749 -13.32 -3.90 17.33
CA LEU A 749 -11.87 -3.90 17.38
C LEU A 749 -11.37 -2.62 16.70
N ILE A 750 -10.82 -1.69 17.49
CA ILE A 750 -10.20 -0.46 16.97
C ILE A 750 -8.84 -0.83 16.38
N ASP A 751 -8.64 -0.53 15.11
CA ASP A 751 -7.39 -0.70 14.38
C ASP A 751 -6.57 0.60 14.43
N ASN A 752 -5.44 0.57 15.13
CA ASN A 752 -4.48 1.67 15.24
C ASN A 752 -3.43 1.63 14.10
N TYR A 753 -3.82 1.20 12.89
CA TYR A 753 -2.92 1.01 11.75
C TYR A 753 -1.81 -0.01 12.02
N ASP A 754 -2.15 -1.01 12.83
CA ASP A 754 -1.22 -2.06 13.22
C ASP A 754 -1.13 -3.20 12.20
N SER A 755 0.00 -3.90 12.23
CA SER A 755 0.25 -5.06 11.38
C SER A 755 -0.22 -6.39 11.97
N PHE A 756 -0.93 -6.39 13.11
CA PHE A 756 -1.36 -7.63 13.79
C PHE A 756 -2.85 -7.62 14.18
N THR A 757 -3.58 -6.54 13.88
CA THR A 757 -5.01 -6.35 14.21
C THR A 757 -5.88 -7.50 13.69
N HIS A 758 -5.68 -7.95 12.45
CA HIS A 758 -6.50 -9.03 11.88
C HIS A 758 -6.18 -10.41 12.47
N ASN A 759 -4.99 -10.62 13.05
CA ASN A 759 -4.70 -11.81 13.84
C ASN A 759 -5.62 -11.87 15.07
N LEU A 760 -5.81 -10.73 15.77
CA LEU A 760 -6.75 -10.61 16.90
C LEU A 760 -8.19 -10.84 16.46
N ALA A 761 -8.61 -10.23 15.35
CA ALA A 761 -9.95 -10.44 14.80
C ALA A 761 -10.22 -11.93 14.55
N HIS A 762 -9.30 -12.65 13.92
CA HIS A 762 -9.42 -14.08 13.69
C HIS A 762 -9.50 -14.90 14.99
N MET A 763 -8.73 -14.54 16.01
CA MET A 763 -8.78 -15.21 17.32
C MET A 763 -10.13 -15.00 18.01
N LEU A 764 -10.70 -13.79 17.96
CA LEU A 764 -12.02 -13.46 18.51
C LEU A 764 -13.14 -14.19 17.75
N ILE A 765 -13.11 -14.19 16.42
CA ILE A 765 -14.09 -14.88 15.57
C ILE A 765 -14.06 -16.40 15.84
N ALA A 766 -12.87 -16.98 15.99
CA ALA A 766 -12.71 -18.39 16.35
C ALA A 766 -13.28 -18.73 17.73
N ARG A 767 -13.49 -17.74 18.60
CA ARG A 767 -14.17 -17.86 19.90
C ARG A 767 -15.67 -17.53 19.86
N GLY A 768 -16.21 -17.29 18.66
CA GLY A 768 -17.64 -17.04 18.43
C GLY A 768 -18.07 -15.58 18.69
N CYS A 769 -17.15 -14.64 18.77
CA CYS A 769 -17.48 -13.23 18.79
C CYS A 769 -17.86 -12.76 17.36
N ALA A 770 -18.89 -11.93 17.25
CA ALA A 770 -19.11 -11.13 16.04
C ALA A 770 -18.18 -9.93 16.13
N VAL A 771 -17.23 -9.80 15.18
CA VAL A 771 -16.17 -8.78 15.25
C VAL A 771 -16.34 -7.81 14.10
N GLU A 772 -16.29 -6.53 14.43
CA GLU A 772 -16.19 -5.43 13.48
C GLU A 772 -14.87 -4.69 13.72
N VAL A 773 -14.03 -4.60 12.66
CA VAL A 773 -12.75 -3.89 12.70
C VAL A 773 -12.97 -2.51 12.12
N VAL A 774 -12.66 -1.47 12.89
CA VAL A 774 -12.79 -0.06 12.48
C VAL A 774 -11.49 0.67 12.79
N ARG A 775 -11.06 1.57 11.90
CA ARG A 775 -9.86 2.37 12.13
C ARG A 775 -10.10 3.47 13.17
N ASN A 776 -9.06 3.80 13.89
CA ASN A 776 -9.10 4.76 14.98
C ASN A 776 -9.43 6.21 14.56
N ASP A 777 -9.42 6.51 13.28
CA ASP A 777 -9.72 7.81 12.66
C ASP A 777 -10.96 7.82 11.75
N GLU A 778 -11.60 6.66 11.53
CA GLU A 778 -12.79 6.53 10.67
C GLU A 778 -14.10 6.68 11.44
N VAL A 779 -14.08 6.55 12.76
CA VAL A 779 -15.27 6.59 13.64
C VAL A 779 -15.04 7.48 14.85
N THR A 780 -16.13 7.90 15.51
CA THR A 780 -16.06 8.62 16.80
C THR A 780 -16.35 7.68 17.97
N ALA A 781 -15.92 8.04 19.18
CA ALA A 781 -16.22 7.27 20.38
C ALA A 781 -17.73 7.12 20.61
N GLU A 782 -18.54 8.15 20.28
CA GLU A 782 -20.00 8.12 20.36
C GLU A 782 -20.61 7.10 19.38
N GLN A 783 -20.07 7.03 18.16
CA GLN A 783 -20.53 6.02 17.19
C GLN A 783 -20.24 4.60 17.67
N VAL A 784 -19.09 4.39 18.28
CA VAL A 784 -18.71 3.08 18.85
C VAL A 784 -19.66 2.70 19.98
N THR A 785 -19.92 3.59 20.93
CA THR A 785 -20.81 3.31 22.09
C THR A 785 -22.26 3.10 21.69
N SER A 786 -22.73 3.73 20.61
CA SER A 786 -24.11 3.61 20.11
C SER A 786 -24.35 2.40 19.19
N SER A 787 -23.34 1.59 18.89
CA SER A 787 -23.42 0.48 17.92
C SER A 787 -24.02 -0.84 18.43
N GLY A 788 -24.53 -0.89 19.67
CA GLY A 788 -24.94 -2.15 20.30
C GLY A 788 -23.75 -2.99 20.76
N LEU A 789 -22.74 -2.33 21.25
CA LEU A 789 -21.43 -2.85 21.63
C LEU A 789 -21.51 -3.92 22.73
N ALA A 790 -20.97 -5.10 22.46
CA ALA A 790 -20.84 -6.19 23.43
C ALA A 790 -19.48 -6.22 24.14
N GLY A 791 -18.44 -5.73 23.50
CA GLY A 791 -17.09 -5.64 24.01
C GLY A 791 -16.21 -4.78 23.10
N LEU A 792 -15.18 -4.18 23.67
CA LEU A 792 -14.23 -3.33 23.00
C LEU A 792 -12.83 -3.94 23.05
N VAL A 793 -12.15 -4.02 21.91
CA VAL A 793 -10.72 -4.34 21.84
C VAL A 793 -9.99 -3.18 21.18
N ILE A 794 -8.86 -2.76 21.76
CA ILE A 794 -7.98 -1.74 21.18
C ILE A 794 -6.70 -2.42 20.76
N SER A 795 -6.39 -2.35 19.48
CA SER A 795 -5.25 -3.03 18.88
C SER A 795 -3.91 -2.45 19.33
N PRO A 796 -2.82 -3.18 19.09
CA PRO A 796 -1.49 -2.57 18.98
C PRO A 796 -1.47 -1.44 17.95
N GLY A 797 -0.36 -0.71 17.88
CA GLY A 797 -0.16 0.34 16.88
C GLY A 797 1.17 1.06 17.04
N PRO A 798 1.55 1.89 16.07
CA PRO A 798 2.72 2.77 16.13
C PRO A 798 2.52 3.98 17.04
N CYS A 799 3.61 4.67 17.34
CA CYS A 799 3.66 5.95 18.07
C CYS A 799 3.15 5.88 19.50
N THR A 800 2.44 6.90 19.98
CA THR A 800 1.95 7.05 21.36
C THR A 800 0.43 7.02 21.42
N PRO A 801 -0.18 6.83 22.61
CA PRO A 801 -1.63 6.96 22.77
C PRO A 801 -2.22 8.31 22.33
N ALA A 802 -1.42 9.38 22.34
CA ALA A 802 -1.86 10.70 21.84
C ALA A 802 -2.04 10.72 20.33
N ASP A 803 -1.35 9.83 19.60
CA ASP A 803 -1.40 9.69 18.15
C ASP A 803 -2.43 8.62 17.70
N ALA A 804 -3.06 7.93 18.66
CA ALA A 804 -3.93 6.77 18.42
C ALA A 804 -5.41 7.15 18.17
N GLY A 805 -5.68 8.31 17.57
CA GLY A 805 -7.04 8.75 17.22
C GLY A 805 -7.99 8.68 18.40
N ILE A 806 -9.13 7.98 18.24
CA ILE A 806 -10.15 7.86 19.28
C ILE A 806 -9.79 6.88 20.42
N SER A 807 -8.66 6.16 20.35
CA SER A 807 -8.37 5.02 21.24
C SER A 807 -8.41 5.38 22.72
N VAL A 808 -7.93 6.55 23.10
CA VAL A 808 -8.00 7.03 24.51
C VAL A 808 -9.42 7.47 24.89
N GLU A 809 -10.11 8.15 23.97
CA GLU A 809 -11.47 8.66 24.20
C GLU A 809 -12.49 7.51 24.34
N VAL A 810 -12.39 6.50 23.47
CA VAL A 810 -13.32 5.36 23.47
C VAL A 810 -13.17 4.49 24.73
N VAL A 811 -11.96 4.38 25.31
CA VAL A 811 -11.77 3.72 26.62
C VAL A 811 -12.60 4.43 27.69
N ARG A 812 -12.53 5.76 27.77
CA ARG A 812 -13.30 6.55 28.73
C ARG A 812 -14.80 6.41 28.50
N ALA A 813 -15.22 6.48 27.23
CA ALA A 813 -16.64 6.38 26.87
C ALA A 813 -17.23 4.99 27.17
N CYS A 814 -16.45 3.91 27.02
CA CYS A 814 -16.88 2.54 27.27
C CYS A 814 -16.69 2.08 28.73
N ALA A 815 -16.07 2.92 29.56
CA ALA A 815 -15.78 2.59 30.98
C ALA A 815 -17.04 2.20 31.75
N GLY A 816 -17.02 1.02 32.39
CA GLY A 816 -18.18 0.47 33.10
C GLY A 816 -19.33 -0.09 32.20
N GLN A 817 -19.33 0.19 30.90
CA GLN A 817 -20.40 -0.22 30.01
C GLN A 817 -20.18 -1.63 29.40
N VAL A 818 -18.98 -1.96 28.95
CA VAL A 818 -18.64 -3.24 28.32
C VAL A 818 -17.25 -3.72 28.74
N PRO A 819 -16.93 -5.02 28.58
CA PRO A 819 -15.55 -5.49 28.73
C PRO A 819 -14.62 -4.80 27.72
N VAL A 820 -13.47 -4.30 28.19
CA VAL A 820 -12.44 -3.66 27.38
C VAL A 820 -11.13 -4.41 27.51
N LEU A 821 -10.51 -4.75 26.37
CA LEU A 821 -9.19 -5.35 26.31
C LEU A 821 -8.28 -4.45 25.47
N GLY A 822 -7.20 -3.90 26.07
CA GLY A 822 -6.16 -3.15 25.37
C GLY A 822 -4.92 -4.01 25.16
N ILE A 823 -4.32 -3.96 23.95
CA ILE A 823 -3.12 -4.72 23.61
C ILE A 823 -2.03 -3.77 23.12
N CYS A 824 -0.84 -3.85 23.72
CA CYS A 824 0.32 -3.02 23.42
C CYS A 824 0.00 -1.51 23.48
N LEU A 825 -0.15 -0.82 22.35
CA LEU A 825 -0.63 0.58 22.32
C LEU A 825 -2.01 0.71 23.00
N GLY A 826 -2.92 -0.26 22.84
CA GLY A 826 -4.21 -0.28 23.51
C GLY A 826 -4.10 -0.39 25.04
N HIS A 827 -3.11 -1.12 25.56
CA HIS A 827 -2.78 -1.14 26.99
C HIS A 827 -2.29 0.23 27.46
N GLN A 828 -1.43 0.89 26.68
CA GLN A 828 -0.95 2.24 26.95
C GLN A 828 -2.09 3.28 26.85
N ALA A 829 -3.04 3.10 25.91
CA ALA A 829 -4.22 3.94 25.78
C ALA A 829 -5.14 3.82 27.00
N ILE A 830 -5.30 2.61 27.58
CA ILE A 830 -5.99 2.43 28.87
C ILE A 830 -5.28 3.22 29.98
N ALA A 831 -3.97 3.07 30.12
CA ALA A 831 -3.21 3.81 31.12
C ALA A 831 -3.33 5.33 30.95
N ALA A 832 -3.20 5.84 29.72
CA ALA A 832 -3.33 7.26 29.40
C ALA A 832 -4.75 7.79 29.58
N ALA A 833 -5.79 6.96 29.34
CA ALA A 833 -7.18 7.35 29.57
C ALA A 833 -7.44 7.70 31.02
N PHE A 834 -6.71 7.09 31.94
CA PHE A 834 -6.81 7.31 33.38
C PHE A 834 -5.65 8.13 33.95
N GLY A 835 -4.85 8.82 33.12
CA GLY A 835 -3.88 9.83 33.53
C GLY A 835 -2.46 9.34 33.79
N ALA A 836 -2.14 8.06 33.53
CA ALA A 836 -0.77 7.56 33.62
C ALA A 836 0.09 8.01 32.45
N ARG A 837 1.39 8.22 32.68
CA ARG A 837 2.36 8.59 31.65
C ARG A 837 2.89 7.37 30.91
N ILE A 838 3.25 7.58 29.63
CA ILE A 838 3.95 6.62 28.80
C ILE A 838 5.38 7.10 28.61
N VAL A 839 6.33 6.22 28.84
CA VAL A 839 7.78 6.52 28.81
C VAL A 839 8.52 5.50 27.94
N PRO A 840 9.73 5.85 27.44
CA PRO A 840 10.58 4.89 26.75
C PRO A 840 10.91 3.68 27.62
N ALA A 841 10.91 2.50 27.04
CA ALA A 841 11.40 1.28 27.68
C ALA A 841 12.91 1.36 27.87
N PRO A 842 13.49 0.74 28.90
CA PRO A 842 14.95 0.68 29.07
C PRO A 842 15.68 0.09 27.85
N ARG A 843 15.03 -0.83 27.16
CA ARG A 843 15.45 -1.41 25.88
C ARG A 843 14.24 -1.78 25.04
N PRO A 844 14.17 -1.36 23.78
CA PRO A 844 13.18 -1.84 22.83
C PRO A 844 13.32 -3.35 22.60
N LEU A 845 12.19 -4.06 22.57
CA LEU A 845 12.17 -5.49 22.24
C LEU A 845 11.09 -5.75 21.19
N HIS A 846 11.52 -6.31 20.06
CA HIS A 846 10.64 -6.59 18.91
C HIS A 846 10.85 -8.03 18.43
N GLY A 847 9.77 -8.84 18.37
CA GLY A 847 9.80 -10.23 17.93
C GLY A 847 10.47 -11.21 18.89
N GLN A 848 10.77 -10.77 20.10
CA GLN A 848 11.42 -11.57 21.15
C GLN A 848 10.42 -11.92 22.24
N THR A 849 10.60 -13.09 22.86
CA THR A 849 9.79 -13.51 24.01
C THR A 849 10.44 -13.13 25.34
N SER A 850 9.59 -12.88 26.32
CA SER A 850 10.02 -12.73 27.72
C SER A 850 9.14 -13.57 28.64
N PRO A 851 9.68 -14.07 29.77
CA PRO A 851 8.87 -14.66 30.82
C PRO A 851 8.02 -13.59 31.50
N ILE A 852 6.72 -13.82 31.54
CA ILE A 852 5.73 -12.92 32.14
C ILE A 852 5.23 -13.53 33.44
N THR A 853 5.42 -12.83 34.54
CA THR A 853 4.86 -13.15 35.86
C THR A 853 3.56 -12.38 36.02
N HIS A 854 2.49 -13.01 36.54
CA HIS A 854 1.16 -12.40 36.61
C HIS A 854 0.37 -12.85 37.87
N ASP A 855 -0.76 -12.20 38.15
CA ASP A 855 -1.61 -12.48 39.31
C ASP A 855 -2.56 -13.68 39.16
N GLY A 856 -2.65 -14.26 37.99
CA GLY A 856 -3.53 -15.41 37.66
C GLY A 856 -5.03 -15.08 37.67
N ARG A 857 -5.43 -13.82 37.59
CA ARG A 857 -6.83 -13.35 37.66
C ARG A 857 -7.28 -12.68 36.39
N GLY A 858 -8.60 -12.41 36.24
CA GLY A 858 -9.20 -11.69 35.12
C GLY A 858 -8.92 -12.37 33.78
N PHE A 859 -8.44 -11.60 32.78
CA PHE A 859 -8.14 -12.20 31.48
C PHE A 859 -6.86 -13.06 31.49
N LEU A 860 -6.03 -12.96 32.54
CA LEU A 860 -4.82 -13.80 32.74
C LEU A 860 -5.11 -15.11 33.46
N ALA A 861 -6.36 -15.38 33.86
CA ALA A 861 -6.72 -16.60 34.56
C ALA A 861 -6.43 -17.87 33.74
N GLY A 862 -5.83 -18.87 34.41
CA GLY A 862 -5.49 -20.19 33.81
C GLY A 862 -4.28 -20.18 32.89
N LEU A 863 -3.47 -19.12 32.90
CA LEU A 863 -2.14 -19.12 32.29
C LEU A 863 -1.09 -19.78 33.22
N PRO A 864 -0.06 -20.42 32.68
CA PRO A 864 1.10 -20.89 33.46
C PRO A 864 1.84 -19.72 34.12
N GLN A 865 2.51 -19.99 35.22
CA GLN A 865 3.26 -19.01 35.98
C GLN A 865 4.75 -19.37 36.12
N PRO A 866 5.69 -18.67 35.50
CA PRO A 866 5.50 -17.65 34.44
C PRO A 866 5.15 -18.28 33.09
N PHE A 867 4.71 -17.46 32.09
CA PHE A 867 4.55 -17.91 30.71
C PHE A 867 5.34 -17.03 29.73
N GLN A 868 5.67 -17.57 28.58
CA GLN A 868 6.40 -16.87 27.53
C GLN A 868 5.43 -16.05 26.66
N ALA A 869 5.72 -14.76 26.48
CA ALA A 869 4.96 -13.88 25.59
C ALA A 869 5.87 -13.01 24.72
N THR A 870 5.45 -12.79 23.50
CA THR A 870 6.17 -11.97 22.51
C THR A 870 5.95 -10.48 22.80
N ARG A 871 7.01 -9.71 22.68
CA ARG A 871 7.02 -8.26 22.86
C ARG A 871 7.36 -7.56 21.53
N TYR A 872 6.62 -6.46 21.26
CA TYR A 872 6.83 -5.57 20.14
C TYR A 872 6.63 -4.14 20.61
N HIS A 873 7.52 -3.62 21.49
CA HIS A 873 7.34 -2.26 22.01
C HIS A 873 8.66 -1.58 22.39
N SER A 874 8.70 -0.27 22.16
CA SER A 874 9.74 0.67 22.59
C SER A 874 9.28 1.54 23.77
N LEU A 875 7.96 1.61 24.02
CA LEU A 875 7.34 2.41 25.05
C LEU A 875 6.67 1.52 26.10
N ILE A 876 6.56 2.02 27.34
CA ILE A 876 5.93 1.34 28.48
C ILE A 876 5.15 2.34 29.33
N VAL A 877 4.23 1.83 30.14
CA VAL A 877 3.54 2.62 31.17
C VAL A 877 4.49 2.92 32.32
N ASP A 878 4.55 4.19 32.74
CA ASP A 878 5.28 4.63 33.94
C ASP A 878 4.51 4.19 35.20
N ARG A 879 5.04 3.16 35.86
CA ARG A 879 4.43 2.56 37.06
C ARG A 879 4.18 3.57 38.19
N GLN A 880 5.03 4.59 38.29
CA GLN A 880 4.93 5.59 39.39
C GLN A 880 3.76 6.56 39.20
N THR A 881 3.21 6.65 38.01
CA THR A 881 2.10 7.55 37.66
C THR A 881 0.74 6.86 37.61
N LEU A 882 0.68 5.57 37.89
CA LEU A 882 -0.58 4.81 37.92
C LEU A 882 -1.49 5.29 39.05
N PRO A 883 -2.75 5.62 38.73
CA PRO A 883 -3.74 5.95 39.76
C PRO A 883 -4.08 4.70 40.61
N PRO A 884 -4.53 4.87 41.87
CA PRO A 884 -4.75 3.75 42.80
C PRO A 884 -5.72 2.67 42.31
N PHE A 885 -6.62 3.01 41.40
CA PHE A 885 -7.62 2.09 40.86
C PHE A 885 -7.13 1.31 39.62
N LEU A 886 -5.92 1.57 39.11
CA LEU A 886 -5.27 0.76 38.12
C LEU A 886 -4.15 -0.10 38.75
N THR A 887 -4.37 -1.41 38.78
CA THR A 887 -3.45 -2.37 39.38
C THR A 887 -2.57 -3.01 38.31
N VAL A 888 -1.27 -3.13 38.54
CA VAL A 888 -0.35 -3.92 37.73
C VAL A 888 -0.64 -5.40 38.00
N THR A 889 -1.04 -6.12 36.96
CA THR A 889 -1.45 -7.54 37.05
C THR A 889 -0.41 -8.49 36.44
N ALA A 890 0.54 -7.98 35.65
CA ALA A 890 1.63 -8.74 35.09
C ALA A 890 2.90 -7.89 34.95
N THR A 891 4.06 -8.54 35.05
CA THR A 891 5.38 -7.89 34.92
C THR A 891 6.37 -8.77 34.12
N ALA A 892 7.34 -8.11 33.49
CA ALA A 892 8.55 -8.74 32.97
C ALA A 892 9.76 -8.30 33.83
N GLY A 893 10.60 -9.25 34.26
CA GLY A 893 11.73 -8.97 35.13
C GLY A 893 11.34 -8.29 36.47
N GLY A 894 10.10 -8.46 36.92
CA GLY A 894 9.58 -7.90 38.18
C GLY A 894 9.29 -6.39 38.16
N GLN A 895 9.81 -5.64 37.19
CA GLN A 895 9.74 -4.17 37.18
C GLN A 895 8.87 -3.57 36.07
N ILE A 896 8.94 -4.12 34.85
CA ILE A 896 8.24 -3.55 33.69
C ILE A 896 6.77 -3.97 33.71
N PRO A 897 5.80 -3.03 33.77
CA PRO A 897 4.37 -3.37 33.71
C PRO A 897 4.02 -4.04 32.38
N MET A 898 3.48 -5.25 32.46
CA MET A 898 3.05 -6.06 31.31
C MET A 898 1.55 -6.33 31.31
N GLY A 899 0.84 -5.96 32.34
CA GLY A 899 -0.61 -6.06 32.46
C GLY A 899 -1.15 -5.03 33.43
N LEU A 900 -2.32 -4.48 33.12
CA LEU A 900 -3.09 -3.57 33.97
C LEU A 900 -4.54 -4.04 34.07
N ARG A 901 -5.16 -3.82 35.23
CA ARG A 901 -6.58 -4.04 35.47
C ARG A 901 -7.18 -2.89 36.28
N HIS A 902 -8.37 -2.45 35.87
CA HIS A 902 -9.15 -1.49 36.67
C HIS A 902 -9.83 -2.22 37.86
N ALA A 903 -9.80 -1.60 39.05
CA ALA A 903 -10.25 -2.24 40.29
C ALA A 903 -11.72 -2.66 40.28
N THR A 904 -12.60 -1.87 39.64
CA THR A 904 -14.06 -2.08 39.67
C THR A 904 -14.71 -2.26 38.30
N GLN A 905 -14.04 -1.88 37.23
CA GLN A 905 -14.57 -1.96 35.85
C GLN A 905 -13.95 -3.12 35.09
N PRO A 906 -14.66 -3.71 34.12
CA PRO A 906 -14.15 -4.84 33.31
C PRO A 906 -13.15 -4.37 32.23
N ILE A 907 -12.12 -3.64 32.67
CA ILE A 907 -11.08 -3.08 31.79
C ILE A 907 -9.75 -3.70 32.15
N GLU A 908 -9.12 -4.37 31.22
CA GLU A 908 -7.77 -4.92 31.34
C GLU A 908 -6.95 -4.65 30.08
N GLY A 909 -5.65 -4.50 30.26
CA GLY A 909 -4.69 -4.32 29.16
C GLY A 909 -3.45 -5.16 29.35
N VAL A 910 -2.87 -5.63 28.24
CA VAL A 910 -1.59 -6.34 28.21
C VAL A 910 -0.62 -5.66 27.25
N GLN A 911 0.63 -5.46 27.70
CA GLN A 911 1.68 -4.81 26.88
C GLN A 911 2.27 -5.75 25.83
N PHE A 912 2.27 -7.06 26.08
CA PHE A 912 2.72 -8.09 25.16
C PHE A 912 1.62 -8.45 24.16
N HIS A 913 1.98 -9.24 23.11
CA HIS A 913 1.11 -9.58 22.00
C HIS A 913 0.55 -11.01 22.14
N PRO A 914 -0.72 -11.18 22.57
CA PRO A 914 -1.37 -12.48 22.67
C PRO A 914 -1.62 -13.15 21.32
N GLU A 915 -1.67 -12.38 20.23
CA GLU A 915 -1.92 -12.85 18.86
C GLU A 915 -0.65 -13.36 18.16
N SER A 916 0.55 -13.06 18.69
CA SER A 916 1.81 -13.49 18.10
C SER A 916 1.98 -15.00 18.12
N ILE A 917 2.64 -15.55 17.09
CA ILE A 917 2.85 -17.00 16.93
C ILE A 917 3.67 -17.61 18.07
N LEU A 918 4.59 -16.85 18.69
CA LEU A 918 5.38 -17.32 19.82
C LEU A 918 4.69 -17.14 21.18
N THR A 919 3.56 -16.42 21.27
CA THR A 919 2.74 -16.36 22.49
C THR A 919 1.78 -17.55 22.49
N THR A 920 2.30 -18.74 22.72
CA THR A 920 1.59 -20.03 22.57
C THR A 920 0.32 -20.14 23.43
N ARG A 921 0.22 -19.39 24.53
CA ARG A 921 -0.93 -19.35 25.45
C ARG A 921 -1.83 -18.13 25.27
N GLY A 922 -1.57 -17.27 24.28
CA GLY A 922 -2.32 -16.03 24.04
C GLY A 922 -3.82 -16.27 23.78
N GLN A 923 -4.18 -17.42 23.19
CA GLN A 923 -5.58 -17.83 23.02
C GLN A 923 -6.38 -17.92 24.32
N THR A 924 -5.72 -18.13 25.48
CA THR A 924 -6.38 -18.19 26.78
C THR A 924 -6.91 -16.81 27.18
N ILE A 925 -6.15 -15.75 26.93
CA ILE A 925 -6.54 -14.36 27.20
C ILE A 925 -7.77 -14.01 26.37
N ILE A 926 -7.75 -14.29 25.06
CA ILE A 926 -8.87 -14.00 24.16
C ILE A 926 -10.11 -14.83 24.52
N ARG A 927 -9.94 -16.09 24.95
CA ARG A 927 -11.04 -16.91 25.46
C ARG A 927 -11.65 -16.29 26.71
N ASN A 928 -10.87 -15.85 27.67
CA ASN A 928 -11.33 -15.26 28.91
C ASN A 928 -12.08 -13.95 28.67
N PHE A 929 -11.56 -13.10 27.75
CA PHE A 929 -12.26 -11.89 27.31
C PHE A 929 -13.62 -12.23 26.63
N ALA A 930 -13.65 -13.20 25.70
CA ALA A 930 -14.88 -13.63 25.04
C ALA A 930 -15.91 -14.19 26.05
N GLN A 931 -15.46 -14.86 27.12
CA GLN A 931 -16.32 -15.30 28.22
C GLN A 931 -16.90 -14.13 29.03
N ALA A 932 -16.11 -13.09 29.29
CA ALA A 932 -16.58 -11.87 29.98
C ALA A 932 -17.69 -11.18 29.15
N ILE A 933 -17.54 -11.08 27.85
CA ILE A 933 -18.60 -10.59 26.94
C ILE A 933 -19.88 -11.43 27.09
N ARG A 934 -19.77 -12.76 27.00
CA ARG A 934 -20.94 -13.66 27.09
C ARG A 934 -21.67 -13.56 28.43
N ARG A 935 -20.94 -13.51 29.56
CA ARG A 935 -21.51 -13.36 30.91
C ARG A 935 -22.33 -12.08 31.01
N ARG A 936 -21.80 -10.95 30.50
CA ARG A 936 -22.49 -9.66 30.54
C ARG A 936 -23.73 -9.66 29.62
N THR A 937 -23.63 -10.22 28.43
CA THR A 937 -24.77 -10.33 27.49
C THR A 937 -25.91 -11.16 28.09
N LEU A 938 -25.60 -12.19 28.86
CA LEU A 938 -26.59 -13.04 29.56
C LEU A 938 -27.19 -12.35 30.80
N ALA A 939 -26.41 -11.52 31.52
CA ALA A 939 -26.84 -10.84 32.74
C ALA A 939 -27.74 -9.62 32.46
N ALA A 940 -27.71 -9.04 31.28
CA ALA A 940 -28.45 -7.84 30.88
C ALA A 940 -29.10 -7.97 29.53
N PRO A 941 -30.06 -8.88 29.31
CA PRO A 941 -30.66 -9.12 27.98
C PRO A 941 -31.46 -7.93 27.44
N GLY A 942 -31.86 -6.95 28.28
CA GLY A 942 -32.61 -5.77 27.88
C GLY A 942 -31.78 -4.58 27.39
N LEU A 943 -30.49 -4.52 27.70
CA LEU A 943 -29.60 -3.40 27.32
C LEU A 943 -29.29 -3.35 25.81
N PHE A 944 -29.56 -4.40 25.09
CA PHE A 944 -29.30 -4.54 23.65
C PHE A 944 -30.54 -4.27 22.77
N MET A 945 -31.61 -3.72 23.36
CA MET A 945 -32.87 -3.45 22.66
C MET A 945 -32.97 -2.04 22.09
N THR A 946 -31.93 -1.20 22.19
CA THR A 946 -31.98 0.18 21.66
C THR A 946 -31.28 0.26 20.30
N SER A 947 -32.10 0.54 19.28
CA SER A 947 -31.75 1.07 17.94
C SER A 947 -30.52 0.46 17.24
N GLY A 948 -30.73 -0.62 16.50
CA GLY A 948 -29.76 -1.11 15.51
C GLY A 948 -29.46 -0.08 14.41
N ARG A 949 -28.48 0.77 14.63
CA ARG A 949 -27.75 1.47 13.58
C ARG A 949 -26.36 0.86 13.53
N GLY A 950 -26.15 -0.03 12.54
CA GLY A 950 -24.82 -0.44 12.14
C GLY A 950 -24.02 0.81 11.71
N PHE A 951 -22.73 0.79 11.87
CA PHE A 951 -21.82 1.79 11.32
C PHE A 951 -22.13 2.03 9.82
N PRO A 952 -21.98 3.24 9.30
CA PRO A 952 -21.95 3.44 7.87
C PRO A 952 -20.90 2.48 7.32
N GLY A 953 -21.31 1.53 6.48
CA GLY A 953 -20.46 0.44 6.01
C GLY A 953 -19.13 0.99 5.56
N PRO A 954 -18.01 0.33 5.92
CA PRO A 954 -16.72 0.66 5.35
C PRO A 954 -16.86 0.62 3.83
N GLY A 955 -16.06 1.41 3.15
CA GLY A 955 -15.96 1.36 1.69
C GLY A 955 -15.80 -0.08 1.20
N PRO A 956 -15.71 -0.40 -0.08
CA PRO A 956 -16.02 -1.71 -0.72
C PRO A 956 -15.45 -3.00 -0.10
N TRP A 957 -14.83 -2.89 1.07
CA TRP A 957 -14.14 -3.95 1.81
C TRP A 957 -15.00 -4.74 2.82
N ALA A 958 -16.20 -4.29 3.18
CA ALA A 958 -16.98 -4.86 4.30
C ALA A 958 -18.30 -5.54 3.93
N SER A 959 -18.64 -5.73 2.68
CA SER A 959 -19.87 -6.42 2.30
C SER A 959 -19.58 -7.83 1.79
N ALA A 960 -19.45 -8.80 2.70
CA ALA A 960 -19.66 -10.21 2.40
C ALA A 960 -20.34 -10.91 3.56
N GLY A 961 -21.65 -11.05 3.40
CA GLY A 961 -22.66 -11.80 4.04
C GLY A 961 -22.30 -12.83 5.11
N ALA A 962 -22.90 -12.67 6.28
CA ALA A 962 -23.15 -13.74 7.21
C ALA A 962 -24.21 -14.71 6.65
N GLY A 963 -23.79 -15.68 5.88
CA GLY A 963 -24.58 -16.87 5.59
C GLY A 963 -24.56 -17.76 6.82
N THR A 964 -25.71 -17.88 7.46
CA THR A 964 -25.95 -18.82 8.56
C THR A 964 -25.91 -20.26 8.04
N GLN A 965 -24.82 -20.97 8.27
CA GLN A 965 -24.81 -22.41 8.25
C GLN A 965 -24.89 -22.96 9.68
N THR A 966 -26.05 -23.50 10.04
CA THR A 966 -26.28 -24.31 11.22
C THR A 966 -25.56 -25.63 11.05
N TRP A 967 -24.49 -25.85 11.78
CA TRP A 967 -23.82 -27.12 11.90
C TRP A 967 -24.61 -27.99 12.89
N ARG A 968 -25.39 -28.97 12.40
CA ARG A 968 -25.84 -30.12 13.20
C ARG A 968 -24.60 -30.99 13.45
N ARG A 969 -24.31 -31.23 14.74
CA ARG A 969 -23.34 -32.26 15.16
C ARG A 969 -23.99 -33.63 14.93
N SER A 970 -23.50 -34.35 13.92
CA SER A 970 -23.61 -35.80 13.87
C SER A 970 -22.40 -36.40 14.60
N ARG A 971 -22.67 -37.18 15.64
CA ARG A 971 -21.67 -38.03 16.31
C ARG A 971 -21.36 -39.20 15.38
N PRO A 972 -20.09 -39.58 15.15
CA PRO A 972 -19.80 -40.87 14.55
C PRO A 972 -19.95 -41.95 15.63
N ALA A 973 -20.67 -42.99 15.30
CA ALA A 973 -20.74 -44.24 16.07
C ALA A 973 -19.40 -44.97 15.98
N MET A 974 -18.92 -45.48 17.11
CA MET A 974 -17.77 -46.39 17.14
C MET A 974 -18.19 -47.76 16.60
N PRO A 975 -17.35 -48.44 15.82
CA PRO A 975 -17.59 -49.83 15.51
C PRO A 975 -17.21 -50.70 16.71
N SER A 976 -18.10 -51.60 17.06
CA SER A 976 -17.88 -52.68 18.04
C SER A 976 -16.91 -53.71 17.45
N VAL A 977 -15.84 -54.01 18.20
CA VAL A 977 -14.94 -55.16 17.93
C VAL A 977 -15.69 -56.41 18.38
N GLY A 978 -15.84 -57.34 17.46
CA GLY A 978 -16.07 -58.73 17.66
C GLY A 978 -14.96 -59.55 17.05
#